data_3ffc10ef659bf6402a862f9ef771b3b7
#
_entry.id   3ffc10ef659bf6402a862f9ef771b3b7
#
_cell.length_a   1.000
_cell.length_b   1.000
_cell.length_c   1.000
_cell.angle_alpha   90.00
_cell.angle_beta   90.00
_cell.angle_gamma   90.00
#
_symmetry.space_group_name_H-M   'P 1'
#
loop_
_entity.id
_entity.type
_entity.pdbx_description
1 polymer ?
#
loop_
_entity_poly.entity_id
_entity_poly.type
_entity_poly.pdbx_seq_one_letter_code
_entity_poly.pdbx_strand_id
1 'polypeptide(L)'
;MSNRPARLKLLPALLASISSTAFAQAPAQPQDPLQVVVVTGSRAEQASFDLPAAIDVVDAARIRDAQPRVNLSEALAAVPGIVVQNRQNYAQDLQISSRGFGARSAFGVRGVRLITDGIPATMPDGQGQAATFNLDMAERIEVLRGPFSALYGNHSGGVVQLFTREGKGAPSVEFGASAGSDGMHKVDLNAQGEAAGIGYVLDASRFETDGYRAHSAATREQGYAKLTVPTSGDGKVTIVANSLHQRDTQDPLGITWATFQRDPRAGEIDTSDTETPQRTFAERYDTRKSIDNQQIGLQWQQRFGANRLQLTAYGGNRQVIQYQSFSRGFQAPSTHSGGVVDFDRDFYGVDLNWQDVRDVAGGTLRTTVGLEYARSKDARQGFENFIGNQFGVRGNLRRDEQNALSSLDPYVQTEWEGGQWVLTAGVRRTSLDVDVSDRFLSNGNDSGGVDYSGTAPVLGALYKLTPNLNLYASAARGFETPTLNELFYSGSGEGFNFGLKPSRSTHLEAGVKTMLGADTRLDLALFQVRTDDELAVDVSGGGRTSYRNAGETLRRGVELSFDTRFGPGLNARIAANVLRAVYEDGFGSIPAGNRLPGVPRASLYGELGWTAADGKLGAALETITTSKIHPDDANTATPAPGYGIVNLRMQARQEVGQWRVKEFARLNNLFDRDYVGSVIVGDSNRRFYEPAPGRNWVLGVSAQYQFR
;
A
#
# COMPACT_ATOMS: atom_id res chain seq x y z
N MET A 1 18.01 -14.78 -49.76
CA MET A 1 17.07 -13.66 -49.99
C MET A 1 16.61 -13.20 -48.62
N SER A 2 17.11 -12.06 -48.23
CA SER A 2 17.01 -11.47 -46.90
C SER A 2 15.73 -10.58 -46.83
N ASN A 3 14.80 -10.89 -45.95
CA ASN A 3 13.72 -9.95 -45.61
C ASN A 3 13.97 -9.40 -44.21
N ARG A 4 14.42 -8.13 -44.17
CA ARG A 4 14.44 -7.32 -42.95
C ARG A 4 13.09 -6.62 -42.83
N PRO A 5 12.44 -6.57 -41.66
CA PRO A 5 11.28 -5.74 -41.47
C PRO A 5 11.64 -4.26 -41.30
N ALA A 6 10.76 -3.41 -41.80
CA ALA A 6 10.89 -1.97 -41.87
C ALA A 6 10.91 -1.34 -40.48
N ARG A 7 11.91 -0.50 -40.21
CA ARG A 7 11.97 0.38 -39.01
C ARG A 7 10.93 1.49 -39.19
N LEU A 8 9.97 1.56 -38.26
CA LEU A 8 9.04 2.66 -38.15
C LEU A 8 9.78 3.95 -37.74
N LYS A 9 9.88 4.89 -38.66
CA LYS A 9 10.37 6.26 -38.41
C LYS A 9 9.18 7.12 -38.01
N LEU A 10 8.78 7.11 -36.74
CA LEU A 10 7.65 7.89 -36.23
C LEU A 10 8.00 8.84 -35.07
N LEU A 11 9.28 9.19 -34.88
CA LEU A 11 9.68 10.01 -33.72
C LEU A 11 10.02 11.49 -33.97
N PRO A 12 9.96 12.12 -35.18
CA PRO A 12 10.18 13.56 -35.27
C PRO A 12 8.93 14.42 -35.44
N ALA A 13 7.72 13.87 -35.53
CA ALA A 13 6.55 14.67 -35.89
C ALA A 13 5.76 15.29 -34.72
N LEU A 14 6.00 14.87 -33.48
CA LEU A 14 5.24 15.37 -32.32
C LEU A 14 5.86 16.59 -31.60
N LEU A 15 7.07 16.98 -31.95
CA LEU A 15 7.78 18.11 -31.31
C LEU A 15 7.84 19.40 -32.18
N ALA A 16 7.29 19.38 -33.38
CA ALA A 16 7.46 20.49 -34.34
C ALA A 16 6.27 21.46 -34.44
N SER A 17 5.20 21.33 -33.68
CA SER A 17 4.02 22.23 -33.74
C SER A 17 3.92 23.25 -32.59
N ILE A 18 5.03 23.61 -31.93
CA ILE A 18 5.05 24.73 -30.98
C ILE A 18 5.29 26.02 -31.78
N SER A 19 4.25 26.51 -32.45
CA SER A 19 4.26 27.86 -33.05
C SER A 19 4.03 28.89 -31.96
N SER A 20 4.97 29.80 -31.82
CA SER A 20 4.97 30.95 -30.93
C SER A 20 3.77 31.89 -31.20
N THR A 21 2.78 31.87 -30.32
CA THR A 21 1.85 33.01 -30.18
C THR A 21 2.05 33.57 -28.78
N ALA A 22 2.47 34.85 -28.73
CA ALA A 22 2.55 35.63 -27.49
C ALA A 22 1.15 35.80 -26.91
N PHE A 23 0.87 35.28 -25.74
CA PHE A 23 -0.37 35.49 -25.01
C PHE A 23 -0.13 36.28 -23.73
N ALA A 24 -1.07 37.18 -23.43
CA ALA A 24 -1.13 37.98 -22.25
C ALA A 24 -1.13 37.09 -21.00
N GLN A 25 -0.30 37.43 -20.01
CA GLN A 25 -0.21 36.76 -18.72
C GLN A 25 -1.57 36.78 -18.00
N ALA A 26 -2.18 35.63 -17.85
CA ALA A 26 -3.23 35.44 -16.85
C ALA A 26 -2.56 35.50 -15.44
N PRO A 27 -3.22 36.08 -14.42
CA PRO A 27 -2.66 36.11 -13.08
C PRO A 27 -2.45 34.67 -12.57
N ALA A 28 -1.25 34.42 -12.04
CA ALA A 28 -0.94 33.14 -11.40
C ALA A 28 -1.98 32.87 -10.29
N GLN A 29 -2.60 31.69 -10.30
CA GLN A 29 -3.45 31.28 -9.20
C GLN A 29 -2.60 31.25 -7.91
N PRO A 30 -3.14 31.75 -6.77
CA PRO A 30 -2.44 31.67 -5.50
C PRO A 30 -2.14 30.18 -5.22
N GLN A 31 -0.88 29.85 -5.12
CA GLN A 31 -0.48 28.51 -4.65
C GLN A 31 -0.80 28.44 -3.17
N ASP A 32 -1.56 27.41 -2.75
CA ASP A 32 -1.86 27.19 -1.34
C ASP A 32 -0.57 27.13 -0.52
N PRO A 33 -0.49 27.80 0.62
CA PRO A 33 0.69 27.75 1.48
C PRO A 33 0.93 26.30 1.94
N LEU A 34 2.19 25.85 1.98
CA LEU A 34 2.60 24.52 2.47
C LEU A 34 2.15 24.22 3.92
N GLN A 35 1.67 25.24 4.63
CA GLN A 35 1.18 25.17 5.99
C GLN A 35 -0.18 24.48 6.15
N VAL A 36 -1.07 24.61 5.17
CA VAL A 36 -2.48 24.21 5.31
C VAL A 36 -2.74 22.86 4.61
N VAL A 37 -2.11 21.82 5.12
CA VAL A 37 -2.49 20.45 4.74
C VAL A 37 -3.40 19.90 5.83
N VAL A 38 -4.71 19.90 5.57
CA VAL A 38 -5.70 19.34 6.48
C VAL A 38 -5.66 17.83 6.38
N VAL A 39 -5.56 17.18 7.51
CA VAL A 39 -5.51 15.72 7.63
C VAL A 39 -6.58 15.21 8.59
N THR A 40 -6.95 13.97 8.44
CA THR A 40 -7.92 13.27 9.29
C THR A 40 -7.29 12.15 10.11
N GLY A 41 -5.96 12.08 10.12
CA GLY A 41 -5.20 11.03 10.81
C GLY A 41 -5.46 10.93 12.32
N SER A 42 -6.00 11.98 12.93
CA SER A 42 -6.47 12.01 14.34
C SER A 42 -7.99 11.80 14.45
N ARG A 43 -8.67 11.33 13.40
CA ARG A 43 -10.15 11.25 13.30
C ARG A 43 -10.85 12.60 13.37
N ALA A 44 -10.10 13.71 13.32
CA ALA A 44 -10.59 15.07 13.23
C ALA A 44 -9.83 15.79 12.11
N GLU A 45 -10.49 16.70 11.41
CA GLU A 45 -9.86 17.57 10.40
C GLU A 45 -9.00 18.62 11.10
N GLN A 46 -7.70 18.62 10.84
CA GLN A 46 -6.78 19.60 11.40
C GLN A 46 -5.51 19.74 10.54
N ALA A 47 -4.76 20.81 10.77
CA ALA A 47 -3.50 21.02 10.06
C ALA A 47 -2.46 19.96 10.46
N SER A 48 -1.84 19.31 9.47
CA SER A 48 -0.79 18.31 9.72
C SER A 48 0.39 18.88 10.51
N PHE A 49 0.60 20.18 10.42
CA PHE A 49 1.64 20.94 11.15
C PHE A 49 1.42 20.95 12.67
N ASP A 50 0.16 20.94 13.11
CA ASP A 50 -0.22 21.05 14.53
C ASP A 50 -0.47 19.69 15.21
N LEU A 51 -0.22 18.57 14.53
CA LEU A 51 -0.36 17.23 15.09
C LEU A 51 0.94 16.74 15.75
N PRO A 52 0.90 16.16 16.97
CA PRO A 52 2.08 15.55 17.63
C PRO A 52 2.45 14.18 17.04
N ALA A 53 2.47 14.06 15.73
CA ALA A 53 2.74 12.79 15.01
C ALA A 53 3.43 13.03 13.67
N ALA A 54 4.18 12.02 13.20
CA ALA A 54 4.68 11.97 11.84
C ALA A 54 3.54 11.63 10.87
N ILE A 55 3.08 12.63 10.13
CA ILE A 55 2.04 12.46 9.11
C ILE A 55 2.44 13.19 7.83
N ASP A 56 2.33 12.49 6.70
CA ASP A 56 2.59 13.02 5.38
C ASP A 56 1.35 12.94 4.50
N VAL A 57 1.25 13.88 3.56
CA VAL A 57 0.20 13.91 2.55
C VAL A 57 0.83 13.86 1.18
N VAL A 58 0.34 12.95 0.36
CA VAL A 58 0.60 12.90 -1.07
C VAL A 58 -0.61 13.47 -1.78
N ASP A 59 -0.44 14.59 -2.45
CA ASP A 59 -1.52 15.31 -3.12
C ASP A 59 -1.92 14.69 -4.47
N ALA A 60 -3.06 15.12 -5.02
CA ALA A 60 -3.60 14.66 -6.29
C ALA A 60 -2.63 14.82 -7.46
N ALA A 61 -1.87 15.92 -7.51
CA ALA A 61 -0.93 16.17 -8.59
C ALA A 61 0.18 15.11 -8.58
N ARG A 62 0.74 14.80 -7.40
CA ARG A 62 1.79 13.79 -7.25
C ARG A 62 1.29 12.37 -7.52
N ILE A 63 0.04 12.06 -7.20
CA ILE A 63 -0.56 10.75 -7.46
C ILE A 63 -0.85 10.54 -8.95
N ARG A 64 -1.26 11.59 -9.65
CA ARG A 64 -1.85 11.46 -10.99
C ARG A 64 -1.05 12.06 -12.14
N ASP A 65 -0.33 13.17 -11.89
CA ASP A 65 0.36 13.87 -12.97
C ASP A 65 1.60 13.11 -13.43
N ALA A 66 1.63 12.70 -14.68
CA ALA A 66 2.68 11.90 -15.30
C ALA A 66 2.96 10.56 -14.55
N GLN A 67 1.89 9.91 -14.09
CA GLN A 67 1.94 8.61 -13.42
C GLN A 67 1.05 7.59 -14.12
N PRO A 68 1.44 6.30 -14.17
CA PRO A 68 0.61 5.22 -14.72
C PRO A 68 -0.69 4.98 -13.93
N ARG A 69 -0.67 5.27 -12.61
CA ARG A 69 -1.81 5.09 -11.69
C ARG A 69 -2.27 3.63 -11.59
N VAL A 70 -1.32 2.70 -11.54
CA VAL A 70 -1.56 1.26 -11.44
C VAL A 70 -1.25 0.73 -10.05
N ASN A 71 -0.13 1.17 -9.47
CA ASN A 71 0.36 0.68 -8.18
C ASN A 71 0.58 1.80 -7.17
N LEU A 72 0.23 1.54 -5.92
CA LEU A 72 0.41 2.47 -4.82
C LEU A 72 1.89 2.87 -4.58
N SER A 73 2.86 2.06 -5.06
CA SER A 73 4.29 2.36 -5.06
C SER A 73 4.64 3.65 -5.80
N GLU A 74 3.86 4.04 -6.79
CA GLU A 74 4.06 5.25 -7.60
C GLU A 74 3.87 6.52 -6.76
N ALA A 75 3.01 6.47 -5.76
CA ALA A 75 2.69 7.60 -4.88
C ALA A 75 3.47 7.59 -3.56
N LEU A 76 3.65 6.42 -2.94
CA LEU A 76 4.21 6.31 -1.59
C LEU A 76 5.73 6.41 -1.50
N ALA A 77 6.46 6.32 -2.61
CA ALA A 77 7.93 6.47 -2.61
C ALA A 77 8.40 7.83 -2.04
N ALA A 78 7.55 8.86 -2.13
CA ALA A 78 7.82 10.21 -1.63
C ALA A 78 7.49 10.42 -0.14
N VAL A 79 7.18 9.35 0.62
CA VAL A 79 6.86 9.41 2.05
C VAL A 79 8.01 8.85 2.87
N PRO A 80 8.61 9.62 3.81
CA PRO A 80 9.70 9.12 4.65
C PRO A 80 9.25 7.92 5.50
N GLY A 81 10.14 6.96 5.76
CA GLY A 81 9.85 5.81 6.61
C GLY A 81 8.95 4.73 5.99
N ILE A 82 8.34 5.01 4.83
CA ILE A 82 7.63 4.03 4.03
C ILE A 82 8.58 3.45 2.98
N VAL A 83 8.62 2.14 2.88
CA VAL A 83 9.33 1.43 1.82
C VAL A 83 8.31 0.58 1.08
N VAL A 84 8.09 0.90 -0.19
CA VAL A 84 7.21 0.13 -1.07
C VAL A 84 8.07 -0.58 -2.10
N GLN A 85 8.12 -1.89 -1.98
CA GLN A 85 8.84 -2.72 -2.94
C GLN A 85 7.87 -3.13 -4.04
N ASN A 86 8.05 -2.55 -5.23
CA ASN A 86 7.28 -2.92 -6.39
C ASN A 86 7.85 -4.22 -6.98
N ARG A 87 7.07 -5.28 -6.87
CA ARG A 87 7.45 -6.63 -7.30
C ARG A 87 7.48 -6.76 -8.82
N GLN A 88 6.87 -5.83 -9.57
CA GLN A 88 6.58 -5.99 -11.01
C GLN A 88 5.90 -7.32 -11.34
N ASN A 89 5.18 -7.83 -10.34
CA ASN A 89 4.43 -9.06 -10.33
C ASN A 89 3.02 -8.71 -9.85
N TYR A 90 2.11 -8.56 -10.78
CA TYR A 90 0.74 -8.12 -10.49
C TYR A 90 -0.13 -9.24 -9.87
N ALA A 91 0.34 -10.50 -9.88
CA ALA A 91 -0.30 -11.61 -9.17
C ALA A 91 -0.10 -11.52 -7.65
N GLN A 92 0.92 -10.79 -7.20
CA GLN A 92 1.23 -10.61 -5.79
C GLN A 92 0.96 -9.18 -5.32
N ASP A 93 0.55 -9.02 -4.07
CA ASP A 93 0.38 -7.70 -3.47
C ASP A 93 1.73 -6.98 -3.33
N LEU A 94 1.69 -5.63 -3.34
CA LEU A 94 2.85 -4.82 -3.03
C LEU A 94 3.35 -5.11 -1.62
N GLN A 95 4.65 -5.16 -1.46
CA GLN A 95 5.29 -5.21 -0.15
C GLN A 95 5.42 -3.77 0.39
N ILE A 96 4.53 -3.39 1.31
CA ILE A 96 4.53 -2.09 1.95
C ILE A 96 5.02 -2.26 3.38
N SER A 97 6.11 -1.59 3.73
CA SER A 97 6.59 -1.55 5.10
C SER A 97 6.73 -0.11 5.61
N SER A 98 6.41 0.07 6.87
CA SER A 98 6.56 1.32 7.61
C SER A 98 7.46 1.08 8.80
N ARG A 99 8.60 1.78 8.88
CA ARG A 99 9.59 1.59 9.95
C ARG A 99 10.01 0.12 10.17
N GLY A 100 9.94 -0.69 9.11
CA GLY A 100 10.24 -2.11 9.11
C GLY A 100 9.09 -3.03 9.53
N PHE A 101 7.93 -2.51 9.95
CA PHE A 101 6.70 -3.30 10.07
C PHE A 101 6.17 -3.65 8.69
N GLY A 102 5.71 -4.89 8.50
CA GLY A 102 5.19 -5.38 7.21
C GLY A 102 6.23 -5.89 6.23
N ALA A 103 7.54 -5.69 6.48
CA ALA A 103 8.60 -6.02 5.52
C ALA A 103 8.69 -7.50 5.14
N ARG A 104 8.19 -8.42 5.98
CA ARG A 104 8.22 -9.87 5.72
C ARG A 104 6.87 -10.46 5.32
N SER A 105 5.88 -9.62 5.00
CA SER A 105 4.60 -10.12 4.56
C SER A 105 4.74 -10.92 3.27
N ALA A 106 4.38 -12.19 3.31
CA ALA A 106 4.36 -13.05 2.12
C ALA A 106 3.05 -12.88 1.32
N PHE A 107 1.97 -12.48 2.00
CA PHE A 107 0.63 -12.37 1.42
C PHE A 107 -0.06 -11.10 1.92
N GLY A 108 -0.48 -10.24 1.00
CA GLY A 108 -1.10 -8.96 1.32
C GLY A 108 -0.16 -7.97 2.00
N VAL A 109 -0.70 -6.86 2.47
CA VAL A 109 0.00 -5.86 3.29
C VAL A 109 -0.28 -6.17 4.75
N ARG A 110 0.77 -6.21 5.59
CA ARG A 110 0.69 -6.48 7.01
C ARG A 110 1.33 -5.35 7.80
N GLY A 111 0.88 -5.15 9.06
CA GLY A 111 1.44 -4.15 9.95
C GLY A 111 1.14 -2.70 9.56
N VAL A 112 0.49 -2.48 8.42
CA VAL A 112 0.03 -1.18 7.93
C VAL A 112 -1.45 -1.27 7.57
N ARG A 113 -2.29 -0.43 8.16
CA ARG A 113 -3.72 -0.40 7.85
C ARG A 113 -3.97 0.39 6.57
N LEU A 114 -4.77 -0.18 5.68
CA LEU A 114 -5.19 0.43 4.42
C LEU A 114 -6.66 0.82 4.49
N ILE A 115 -6.98 2.07 4.12
CA ILE A 115 -8.33 2.63 4.19
C ILE A 115 -8.59 3.43 2.91
N THR A 116 -9.77 3.31 2.32
CA THR A 116 -10.24 4.17 1.23
C THR A 116 -11.54 4.85 1.62
N ASP A 117 -11.60 6.18 1.62
CA ASP A 117 -12.77 6.97 2.01
C ASP A 117 -13.40 6.51 3.33
N GLY A 118 -12.55 6.16 4.34
CA GLY A 118 -12.99 5.66 5.65
C GLY A 118 -13.42 4.19 5.68
N ILE A 119 -13.39 3.47 4.55
CA ILE A 119 -13.74 2.06 4.46
C ILE A 119 -12.46 1.23 4.46
N PRO A 120 -12.28 0.27 5.40
CA PRO A 120 -11.08 -0.55 5.45
C PRO A 120 -10.90 -1.43 4.20
N ALA A 121 -9.66 -1.44 3.66
CA ALA A 121 -9.16 -2.46 2.74
C ALA A 121 -8.29 -3.49 3.49
N THR A 122 -8.32 -3.44 4.82
CA THR A 122 -7.63 -4.34 5.75
C THR A 122 -8.67 -5.16 6.51
N MET A 123 -8.47 -6.46 6.58
CA MET A 123 -9.34 -7.43 7.27
C MET A 123 -9.11 -7.39 8.80
N PRO A 124 -9.99 -8.02 9.62
CA PRO A 124 -9.89 -7.99 11.08
C PRO A 124 -8.55 -8.50 11.63
N ASP A 125 -7.91 -9.46 10.95
CA ASP A 125 -6.58 -9.99 11.31
C ASP A 125 -5.39 -9.09 10.93
N GLY A 126 -5.65 -7.92 10.35
CA GLY A 126 -4.63 -6.96 9.93
C GLY A 126 -4.08 -7.19 8.51
N GLN A 127 -4.58 -8.15 7.74
CA GLN A 127 -4.17 -8.37 6.35
C GLN A 127 -4.82 -7.35 5.41
N GLY A 128 -4.03 -6.51 4.73
CA GLY A 128 -4.48 -5.46 3.82
C GLY A 128 -4.33 -5.83 2.34
N GLN A 129 -5.12 -5.18 1.48
CA GLN A 129 -5.19 -5.40 0.03
C GLN A 129 -4.94 -4.09 -0.74
N ALA A 130 -3.68 -3.81 -1.08
CA ALA A 130 -3.28 -2.55 -1.72
C ALA A 130 -3.82 -2.40 -3.16
N ALA A 131 -4.09 -3.51 -3.85
CA ALA A 131 -4.56 -3.49 -5.23
C ALA A 131 -5.99 -2.92 -5.38
N THR A 132 -6.78 -2.84 -4.29
CA THR A 132 -8.13 -2.27 -4.29
C THR A 132 -8.16 -0.73 -4.30
N PHE A 133 -7.00 -0.07 -4.13
CA PHE A 133 -6.92 1.39 -4.18
C PHE A 133 -7.09 1.89 -5.62
N ASN A 134 -8.13 2.68 -5.86
CA ASN A 134 -8.34 3.34 -7.16
C ASN A 134 -7.59 4.68 -7.19
N LEU A 135 -6.44 4.72 -7.87
CA LEU A 135 -5.59 5.89 -7.96
C LEU A 135 -6.08 6.92 -8.99
N ASP A 136 -6.95 6.52 -9.91
CA ASP A 136 -7.51 7.42 -10.93
C ASP A 136 -8.40 8.49 -10.29
N MET A 137 -9.10 8.12 -9.21
CA MET A 137 -9.98 9.03 -8.47
C MET A 137 -9.34 9.64 -7.23
N ALA A 138 -8.07 9.36 -6.97
CA ALA A 138 -7.38 9.86 -5.78
C ALA A 138 -7.31 11.41 -5.75
N GLU A 139 -7.72 11.97 -4.62
CA GLU A 139 -7.54 13.38 -4.28
C GLU A 139 -6.30 13.58 -3.40
N ARG A 140 -6.10 12.68 -2.44
CA ARG A 140 -4.91 12.63 -1.61
C ARG A 140 -4.73 11.28 -0.94
N ILE A 141 -3.50 11.00 -0.53
CA ILE A 141 -3.19 9.89 0.38
C ILE A 141 -2.56 10.49 1.64
N GLU A 142 -3.13 10.15 2.79
CA GLU A 142 -2.58 10.47 4.10
C GLU A 142 -1.85 9.24 4.65
N VAL A 143 -0.63 9.47 5.13
CA VAL A 143 0.19 8.40 5.74
C VAL A 143 0.54 8.80 7.16
N LEU A 144 -0.12 8.14 8.11
CA LEU A 144 0.13 8.32 9.54
C LEU A 144 1.09 7.23 10.01
N ARG A 145 2.22 7.64 10.59
CA ARG A 145 3.24 6.73 11.14
C ARG A 145 3.41 6.96 12.65
N GLY A 146 4.04 6.00 13.31
CA GLY A 146 4.37 6.14 14.72
C GLY A 146 3.20 5.94 15.68
N PRO A 147 3.30 6.50 16.91
CA PRO A 147 2.45 6.15 18.04
C PRO A 147 0.95 6.24 17.77
N PHE A 148 0.49 7.28 17.10
CA PHE A 148 -0.95 7.50 16.88
C PHE A 148 -1.61 6.48 15.94
N SER A 149 -0.82 5.75 15.14
CA SER A 149 -1.35 4.65 14.32
C SER A 149 -1.98 3.54 15.15
N ALA A 150 -1.54 3.36 16.39
CA ALA A 150 -2.08 2.36 17.32
C ALA A 150 -3.59 2.55 17.61
N LEU A 151 -4.12 3.76 17.45
CA LEU A 151 -5.57 4.04 17.60
C LEU A 151 -6.42 3.47 16.46
N TYR A 152 -5.79 2.99 15.39
CA TYR A 152 -6.48 2.38 14.27
C TYR A 152 -6.57 0.85 14.35
N GLY A 153 -6.10 0.22 15.43
CA GLY A 153 -6.32 -1.19 15.75
C GLY A 153 -5.12 -2.10 15.48
N ASN A 154 -5.36 -3.26 14.92
CA ASN A 154 -4.46 -4.40 14.79
C ASN A 154 -3.31 -4.17 13.78
N HIS A 155 -2.43 -3.19 14.06
CA HIS A 155 -1.22 -2.86 13.29
C HIS A 155 -0.34 -1.86 14.06
N SER A 156 0.97 -1.95 13.87
CA SER A 156 1.96 -1.12 14.58
C SER A 156 2.77 -0.21 13.65
N GLY A 157 2.74 -0.46 12.34
CA GLY A 157 3.58 0.26 11.37
C GLY A 157 2.99 1.60 10.92
N GLY A 158 1.67 1.72 10.85
CA GLY A 158 1.05 2.94 10.34
C GLY A 158 -0.31 2.74 9.69
N VAL A 159 -0.82 3.84 9.14
CA VAL A 159 -2.07 3.87 8.38
C VAL A 159 -1.82 4.57 7.05
N VAL A 160 -2.27 3.99 5.96
CA VAL A 160 -2.33 4.61 4.64
C VAL A 160 -3.78 4.78 4.26
N GLN A 161 -4.21 6.03 4.14
CA GLN A 161 -5.60 6.37 3.87
C GLN A 161 -5.72 7.13 2.56
N LEU A 162 -6.43 6.54 1.60
CA LEU A 162 -6.78 7.16 0.34
C LEU A 162 -8.10 7.92 0.48
N PHE A 163 -8.12 9.17 0.07
CA PHE A 163 -9.31 9.96 -0.14
C PHE A 163 -9.51 10.19 -1.62
N THR A 164 -10.70 9.89 -2.11
CA THR A 164 -11.07 10.16 -3.49
C THR A 164 -11.76 11.51 -3.60
N ARG A 165 -11.87 12.03 -4.83
CA ARG A 165 -12.56 13.27 -5.13
C ARG A 165 -13.99 13.30 -4.56
N GLU A 166 -14.54 14.47 -4.29
CA GLU A 166 -15.87 14.62 -3.68
C GLU A 166 -17.00 14.87 -4.71
N GLY A 167 -16.69 14.93 -5.99
CA GLY A 167 -17.70 15.18 -7.02
C GLY A 167 -18.36 16.55 -6.87
N LYS A 168 -17.57 17.61 -6.71
CA LYS A 168 -18.03 18.98 -6.59
C LYS A 168 -17.90 19.74 -7.91
N GLY A 169 -18.71 20.78 -8.08
CA GLY A 169 -18.65 21.71 -9.21
C GLY A 169 -19.33 21.20 -10.47
N ALA A 170 -19.08 21.89 -11.59
CA ALA A 170 -19.70 21.56 -12.86
C ALA A 170 -19.35 20.14 -13.32
N PRO A 171 -20.33 19.40 -13.87
CA PRO A 171 -20.10 18.06 -14.40
C PRO A 171 -18.97 18.00 -15.41
N SER A 172 -18.18 16.95 -15.37
CA SER A 172 -17.11 16.69 -16.34
C SER A 172 -16.95 15.21 -16.62
N VAL A 173 -16.46 14.90 -17.82
CA VAL A 173 -16.07 13.56 -18.24
C VAL A 173 -14.63 13.64 -18.74
N GLU A 174 -13.79 12.70 -18.31
CA GLU A 174 -12.38 12.60 -18.71
C GLU A 174 -12.13 11.21 -19.28
N PHE A 175 -11.52 11.13 -20.44
CA PHE A 175 -11.00 9.90 -21.03
C PHE A 175 -9.48 9.95 -20.98
N GLY A 176 -8.86 8.89 -20.48
CA GLY A 176 -7.42 8.70 -20.41
C GLY A 176 -6.97 7.49 -21.21
N ALA A 177 -5.78 7.60 -21.82
CA ALA A 177 -5.09 6.48 -22.44
C ALA A 177 -3.58 6.62 -22.22
N SER A 178 -2.92 5.49 -21.92
CA SER A 178 -1.47 5.45 -21.84
C SER A 178 -0.92 4.14 -22.40
N ALA A 179 0.33 4.19 -22.86
CA ALA A 179 1.07 3.04 -23.35
C ALA A 179 2.53 3.13 -22.92
N GLY A 180 3.20 1.99 -22.77
CA GLY A 180 4.57 1.94 -22.31
C GLY A 180 5.34 0.71 -22.75
N SER A 181 6.52 0.56 -22.16
CA SER A 181 7.36 -0.63 -22.36
C SER A 181 6.65 -1.91 -21.91
N ASP A 182 7.13 -3.06 -22.37
CA ASP A 182 6.65 -4.40 -22.01
C ASP A 182 5.14 -4.61 -22.31
N GLY A 183 4.66 -4.05 -23.46
CA GLY A 183 3.27 -4.18 -23.88
C GLY A 183 2.26 -3.45 -22.98
N MET A 184 2.74 -2.59 -22.07
CA MET A 184 1.88 -1.87 -21.14
C MET A 184 0.93 -0.94 -21.87
N HIS A 185 -0.35 -1.04 -21.58
CA HIS A 185 -1.36 -0.05 -21.96
C HIS A 185 -2.46 0.05 -20.88
N LYS A 186 -3.02 1.25 -20.75
CA LYS A 186 -4.13 1.52 -19.84
C LYS A 186 -5.09 2.49 -20.50
N VAL A 187 -6.40 2.25 -20.29
CA VAL A 187 -7.47 3.18 -20.63
C VAL A 187 -8.32 3.42 -19.40
N ASP A 188 -8.77 4.65 -19.22
CA ASP A 188 -9.66 5.03 -18.13
C ASP A 188 -10.74 6.01 -18.59
N LEU A 189 -11.92 5.89 -18.01
CA LEU A 189 -13.06 6.79 -18.21
C LEU A 189 -13.56 7.26 -16.86
N ASN A 190 -13.57 8.55 -16.65
CA ASN A 190 -13.96 9.18 -15.41
C ASN A 190 -15.13 10.16 -15.64
N ALA A 191 -16.07 10.19 -14.71
CA ALA A 191 -17.10 11.22 -14.66
C ALA A 191 -17.24 11.76 -13.25
N GLN A 192 -17.32 13.07 -13.09
CA GLN A 192 -17.50 13.70 -11.78
C GLN A 192 -18.26 15.01 -11.90
N GLY A 193 -18.90 15.42 -10.83
CA GLY A 193 -19.59 16.70 -10.75
C GLY A 193 -20.66 16.69 -9.68
N GLU A 194 -21.47 17.73 -9.70
CA GLU A 194 -22.65 17.87 -8.86
C GLU A 194 -23.90 18.05 -9.72
N ALA A 195 -24.96 17.32 -9.43
CA ALA A 195 -26.25 17.43 -10.07
C ALA A 195 -27.36 17.39 -9.02
N ALA A 196 -28.24 18.37 -9.02
CA ALA A 196 -29.35 18.51 -8.05
C ALA A 196 -28.86 18.44 -6.57
N GLY A 197 -27.70 18.99 -6.25
CA GLY A 197 -27.10 18.97 -4.92
C GLY A 197 -26.45 17.65 -4.53
N ILE A 198 -26.42 16.66 -5.42
CA ILE A 198 -25.76 15.36 -5.20
C ILE A 198 -24.41 15.36 -5.93
N GLY A 199 -23.33 15.21 -5.16
CA GLY A 199 -21.99 15.00 -5.71
C GLY A 199 -21.81 13.58 -6.21
N TYR A 200 -21.18 13.38 -7.37
CA TYR A 200 -20.89 12.06 -7.90
C TYR A 200 -19.47 11.97 -8.48
N VAL A 201 -18.87 10.80 -8.32
CA VAL A 201 -17.58 10.41 -8.93
C VAL A 201 -17.72 8.98 -9.43
N LEU A 202 -17.43 8.76 -10.71
CA LEU A 202 -17.47 7.45 -11.35
C LEU A 202 -16.15 7.21 -12.08
N ASP A 203 -15.64 6.00 -12.02
CA ASP A 203 -14.44 5.58 -12.73
C ASP A 203 -14.57 4.15 -13.24
N ALA A 204 -14.05 3.92 -14.43
CA ALA A 204 -13.80 2.58 -14.97
C ALA A 204 -12.46 2.60 -15.69
N SER A 205 -11.59 1.65 -15.36
CA SER A 205 -10.27 1.55 -15.97
C SER A 205 -9.89 0.12 -16.28
N ARG A 206 -9.06 -0.04 -17.34
CA ARG A 206 -8.46 -1.32 -17.75
C ARG A 206 -6.98 -1.11 -18.03
N PHE A 207 -6.17 -1.93 -17.37
CA PHE A 207 -4.73 -1.99 -17.52
C PHE A 207 -4.33 -3.38 -18.01
N GLU A 208 -3.39 -3.42 -18.97
CA GLU A 208 -2.80 -4.65 -19.48
C GLU A 208 -1.29 -4.47 -19.66
N THR A 209 -0.55 -5.57 -19.53
CA THR A 209 0.90 -5.64 -19.80
C THR A 209 1.31 -7.07 -20.12
N ASP A 210 2.31 -7.24 -21.01
CA ASP A 210 2.98 -8.52 -21.22
C ASP A 210 3.93 -8.86 -20.05
N GLY A 211 4.30 -7.82 -19.27
CA GLY A 211 5.20 -7.90 -18.13
C GLY A 211 6.68 -7.87 -18.51
N TYR A 212 7.50 -7.43 -17.53
CA TYR A 212 8.95 -7.27 -17.71
C TYR A 212 9.69 -8.62 -17.81
N ARG A 213 9.20 -9.64 -17.09
CA ARG A 213 9.82 -10.95 -16.98
C ARG A 213 9.03 -12.00 -17.78
N ALA A 214 9.67 -13.14 -18.08
CA ALA A 214 8.97 -14.29 -18.59
C ALA A 214 7.84 -14.69 -17.61
N HIS A 215 6.65 -15.02 -18.15
CA HIS A 215 5.46 -15.42 -17.39
C HIS A 215 5.01 -14.37 -16.35
N SER A 216 4.85 -13.11 -16.78
CA SER A 216 4.43 -12.00 -15.91
C SER A 216 3.34 -11.11 -16.49
N ALA A 217 2.63 -11.58 -17.50
CA ALA A 217 1.50 -10.87 -18.10
C ALA A 217 0.37 -10.65 -17.11
N ALA A 218 -0.29 -9.51 -17.21
CA ALA A 218 -1.37 -9.12 -16.31
C ALA A 218 -2.46 -8.32 -17.02
N THR A 219 -3.70 -8.54 -16.59
CA THR A 219 -4.85 -7.69 -16.90
C THR A 219 -5.53 -7.30 -15.60
N ARG A 220 -5.85 -6.01 -15.44
CA ARG A 220 -6.57 -5.47 -14.28
C ARG A 220 -7.70 -4.56 -14.74
N GLU A 221 -8.89 -4.82 -14.26
CA GLU A 221 -10.07 -3.98 -14.46
C GLU A 221 -10.51 -3.45 -13.11
N GLN A 222 -10.75 -2.14 -13.03
CA GLN A 222 -11.22 -1.48 -11.80
C GLN A 222 -12.44 -0.62 -12.10
N GLY A 223 -13.39 -0.63 -11.18
CA GLY A 223 -14.54 0.26 -11.17
C GLY A 223 -14.66 0.95 -9.83
N TYR A 224 -15.03 2.21 -9.83
CA TYR A 224 -15.26 3.00 -8.64
C TYR A 224 -16.46 3.92 -8.81
N ALA A 225 -17.30 4.01 -7.77
CA ALA A 225 -18.42 4.95 -7.73
C ALA A 225 -18.52 5.55 -6.32
N LYS A 226 -18.72 6.86 -6.26
CA LYS A 226 -18.98 7.60 -5.02
C LYS A 226 -20.12 8.59 -5.23
N LEU A 227 -21.10 8.54 -4.34
CA LEU A 227 -22.21 9.49 -4.29
C LEU A 227 -22.20 10.19 -2.93
N THR A 228 -22.30 11.50 -2.94
CA THR A 228 -22.38 12.34 -1.74
C THR A 228 -23.70 13.10 -1.74
N VAL A 229 -24.59 12.75 -0.83
CA VAL A 229 -25.92 13.30 -0.71
C VAL A 229 -26.00 14.14 0.57
N PRO A 230 -26.21 15.46 0.48
CA PRO A 230 -26.45 16.27 1.68
C PRO A 230 -27.77 15.87 2.33
N THR A 231 -27.80 15.87 3.66
CA THR A 231 -29.00 15.64 4.46
C THR A 231 -29.36 16.90 5.23
N SER A 232 -30.53 16.93 5.88
CA SER A 232 -30.93 18.06 6.71
C SER A 232 -29.93 18.32 7.85
N GLY A 233 -29.76 19.59 8.27
CA GLY A 233 -28.99 19.97 9.45
C GLY A 233 -27.47 19.72 9.34
N ASP A 234 -26.85 20.16 8.27
CA ASP A 234 -25.40 20.01 8.00
C ASP A 234 -24.90 18.56 8.03
N GLY A 235 -25.77 17.63 7.63
CA GLY A 235 -25.42 16.23 7.47
C GLY A 235 -25.10 15.86 6.04
N LYS A 236 -24.44 14.71 5.87
CA LYS A 236 -24.22 14.08 4.56
C LYS A 236 -24.20 12.57 4.64
N VAL A 237 -24.67 11.93 3.59
CA VAL A 237 -24.49 10.49 3.33
C VAL A 237 -23.57 10.32 2.15
N THR A 238 -22.52 9.52 2.31
CA THR A 238 -21.62 9.14 1.23
C THR A 238 -21.74 7.64 0.97
N ILE A 239 -22.00 7.24 -0.26
CA ILE A 239 -22.05 5.84 -0.69
C ILE A 239 -20.85 5.62 -1.62
N VAL A 240 -20.09 4.55 -1.36
CA VAL A 240 -18.92 4.17 -2.14
C VAL A 240 -19.08 2.74 -2.62
N ALA A 241 -18.82 2.48 -3.88
CA ALA A 241 -18.70 1.14 -4.44
C ALA A 241 -17.35 1.00 -5.15
N ASN A 242 -16.70 -0.13 -4.95
CA ASN A 242 -15.38 -0.44 -5.53
C ASN A 242 -15.39 -1.87 -6.08
N SER A 243 -14.84 -2.06 -7.27
CA SER A 243 -14.61 -3.37 -7.87
C SER A 243 -13.20 -3.50 -8.43
N LEU A 244 -12.64 -4.70 -8.32
CA LEU A 244 -11.35 -5.08 -8.89
C LEU A 244 -11.46 -6.48 -9.47
N HIS A 245 -11.13 -6.62 -10.76
CA HIS A 245 -11.05 -7.91 -11.44
C HIS A 245 -9.64 -8.10 -12.03
N GLN A 246 -9.00 -9.19 -11.66
CA GLN A 246 -7.74 -9.65 -12.24
C GLN A 246 -7.90 -11.13 -12.58
N ARG A 247 -7.79 -11.48 -13.87
CA ARG A 247 -7.94 -12.86 -14.31
C ARG A 247 -6.62 -13.43 -14.79
N ASP A 248 -6.29 -14.62 -14.35
CA ASP A 248 -5.13 -15.40 -14.79
C ASP A 248 -3.84 -14.57 -14.87
N THR A 249 -3.69 -13.63 -13.95
CA THR A 249 -2.48 -12.81 -13.84
C THR A 249 -1.30 -13.72 -13.54
N GLN A 250 -0.33 -13.74 -14.43
CA GLN A 250 0.83 -14.60 -14.36
C GLN A 250 1.76 -14.20 -13.21
N ASP A 251 2.33 -15.22 -12.55
CA ASP A 251 3.28 -15.04 -11.45
C ASP A 251 4.66 -15.56 -11.88
N PRO A 252 5.63 -14.69 -12.17
CA PRO A 252 6.97 -15.08 -12.61
C PRO A 252 7.79 -15.75 -11.51
N LEU A 253 7.33 -15.74 -10.28
CA LEU A 253 8.04 -16.17 -9.07
C LEU A 253 9.33 -15.38 -8.82
N GLY A 254 9.93 -15.55 -7.66
CA GLY A 254 11.28 -15.06 -7.38
C GLY A 254 12.34 -15.89 -8.10
N ILE A 255 13.55 -15.34 -8.21
CA ILE A 255 14.72 -16.01 -8.78
C ILE A 255 15.88 -16.09 -7.78
N THR A 256 16.84 -16.97 -8.06
CA THR A 256 18.10 -17.05 -7.30
C THR A 256 19.04 -15.90 -7.67
N TRP A 257 20.06 -15.65 -6.83
CA TRP A 257 21.07 -14.64 -7.14
C TRP A 257 21.85 -14.97 -8.42
N ALA A 258 22.14 -16.23 -8.67
CA ALA A 258 22.84 -16.68 -9.87
C ALA A 258 22.01 -16.39 -11.15
N THR A 259 20.71 -16.62 -11.11
CA THR A 259 19.80 -16.30 -12.23
C THR A 259 19.72 -14.80 -12.44
N PHE A 260 19.61 -13.99 -11.37
CA PHE A 260 19.63 -12.53 -11.47
C PHE A 260 20.92 -12.00 -12.17
N GLN A 261 22.08 -12.54 -11.78
CA GLN A 261 23.36 -12.12 -12.38
C GLN A 261 23.49 -12.51 -13.87
N ARG A 262 22.86 -13.61 -14.26
CA ARG A 262 22.87 -14.08 -15.64
C ARG A 262 21.92 -13.29 -16.54
N ASP A 263 20.68 -13.15 -16.10
CA ASP A 263 19.61 -12.44 -16.82
C ASP A 263 18.49 -12.07 -15.85
N PRO A 264 18.34 -10.77 -15.48
CA PRO A 264 17.28 -10.35 -14.58
C PRO A 264 15.86 -10.48 -15.16
N ARG A 265 15.70 -10.64 -16.48
CA ARG A 265 14.39 -10.86 -17.12
C ARG A 265 13.96 -12.32 -17.09
N ALA A 266 14.89 -13.26 -16.90
CA ALA A 266 14.60 -14.67 -16.92
C ALA A 266 13.77 -15.12 -15.71
N GLY A 267 13.01 -16.21 -15.89
CA GLY A 267 12.49 -17.02 -14.80
C GLY A 267 13.52 -18.01 -14.27
N GLU A 268 13.29 -18.60 -13.12
CA GLU A 268 14.11 -19.69 -12.57
C GLU A 268 13.81 -20.99 -13.33
N ILE A 269 14.84 -21.57 -13.94
CA ILE A 269 14.70 -22.80 -14.74
C ILE A 269 14.43 -23.99 -13.81
N ASP A 270 13.45 -24.82 -14.15
CA ASP A 270 13.21 -26.10 -13.46
C ASP A 270 14.11 -27.19 -14.04
N THR A 271 15.25 -27.38 -13.42
CA THR A 271 16.23 -28.41 -13.83
C THR A 271 15.71 -29.86 -13.67
N SER A 272 14.59 -30.06 -12.97
CA SER A 272 13.93 -31.37 -12.88
C SER A 272 13.00 -31.68 -14.06
N ASP A 273 12.77 -30.71 -14.95
CA ASP A 273 11.97 -30.89 -16.15
C ASP A 273 12.82 -31.48 -17.28
N THR A 274 12.80 -32.81 -17.39
CA THR A 274 13.54 -33.55 -18.45
C THR A 274 12.81 -33.58 -19.78
N GLU A 275 11.49 -33.32 -19.79
CA GLU A 275 10.67 -33.32 -21.01
C GLU A 275 10.82 -32.03 -21.80
N THR A 276 10.95 -30.90 -21.11
CA THR A 276 11.14 -29.57 -21.71
C THR A 276 12.28 -28.85 -21.02
N PRO A 277 13.54 -29.16 -21.37
CA PRO A 277 14.70 -28.46 -20.83
C PRO A 277 14.59 -26.95 -21.05
N GLN A 278 15.06 -26.18 -20.09
CA GLN A 278 15.03 -24.70 -20.07
C GLN A 278 13.64 -24.09 -19.74
N ARG A 279 12.58 -24.89 -19.54
CA ARG A 279 11.32 -24.35 -19.05
C ARG A 279 11.46 -23.90 -17.60
N THR A 280 10.93 -22.74 -17.29
CA THR A 280 10.96 -22.17 -15.93
C THR A 280 9.93 -22.86 -15.03
N PHE A 281 10.10 -22.74 -13.71
CA PHE A 281 9.08 -23.18 -12.74
C PHE A 281 7.73 -22.50 -13.01
N ALA A 282 7.73 -21.20 -13.30
CA ALA A 282 6.51 -20.47 -13.56
C ALA A 282 5.74 -21.01 -14.77
N GLU A 283 6.43 -21.27 -15.88
CA GLU A 283 5.84 -21.83 -17.09
C GLU A 283 5.39 -23.28 -16.93
N ARG A 284 6.18 -24.12 -16.22
CA ARG A 284 5.85 -25.52 -16.02
C ARG A 284 4.58 -25.71 -15.22
N TYR A 285 4.43 -24.92 -14.14
CA TYR A 285 3.30 -25.02 -13.22
C TYR A 285 2.18 -24.04 -13.57
N ASP A 286 2.37 -23.23 -14.61
CA ASP A 286 1.45 -22.17 -15.05
C ASP A 286 0.97 -21.34 -13.85
N THR A 287 1.97 -20.81 -13.10
CA THR A 287 1.73 -20.06 -11.86
C THR A 287 1.00 -18.76 -12.18
N ARG A 288 -0.17 -18.59 -11.57
CA ARG A 288 -1.06 -17.45 -11.83
C ARG A 288 -2.02 -17.22 -10.68
N LYS A 289 -2.64 -16.06 -10.68
CA LYS A 289 -3.64 -15.69 -9.67
C LYS A 289 -4.79 -14.93 -10.32
N SER A 290 -6.01 -15.32 -9.98
CA SER A 290 -7.23 -14.58 -10.30
C SER A 290 -7.81 -13.99 -9.03
N ILE A 291 -8.29 -12.75 -9.11
CA ILE A 291 -8.91 -12.00 -8.01
C ILE A 291 -10.18 -11.33 -8.52
N ASP A 292 -11.28 -11.56 -7.83
CA ASP A 292 -12.51 -10.80 -7.94
C ASP A 292 -12.81 -10.18 -6.58
N ASN A 293 -12.91 -8.85 -6.51
CA ASN A 293 -13.21 -8.13 -5.28
C ASN A 293 -14.29 -7.09 -5.53
N GLN A 294 -15.32 -7.09 -4.72
CA GLN A 294 -16.40 -6.11 -4.75
C GLN A 294 -16.67 -5.63 -3.33
N GLN A 295 -16.82 -4.33 -3.18
CA GLN A 295 -17.07 -3.71 -1.88
C GLN A 295 -18.03 -2.53 -2.03
N ILE A 296 -18.95 -2.41 -1.10
CA ILE A 296 -19.82 -1.25 -0.93
C ILE A 296 -19.69 -0.72 0.48
N GLY A 297 -19.75 0.59 0.64
CA GLY A 297 -19.74 1.25 1.92
C GLY A 297 -20.67 2.44 1.96
N LEU A 298 -21.14 2.75 3.15
CA LEU A 298 -21.98 3.89 3.45
C LEU A 298 -21.39 4.63 4.64
N GLN A 299 -21.22 5.94 4.50
CA GLN A 299 -20.90 6.83 5.60
C GLN A 299 -22.03 7.83 5.79
N TRP A 300 -22.55 7.92 7.02
CA TRP A 300 -23.44 8.98 7.41
C TRP A 300 -22.74 9.86 8.45
N GLN A 301 -22.70 11.15 8.18
CA GLN A 301 -22.17 12.16 9.07
C GLN A 301 -23.26 13.18 9.37
N GLN A 302 -23.42 13.51 10.65
CA GLN A 302 -24.37 14.52 11.10
C GLN A 302 -23.69 15.45 12.10
N ARG A 303 -23.79 16.76 11.91
CA ARG A 303 -23.33 17.76 12.86
C ARG A 303 -24.46 18.20 13.79
N PHE A 304 -24.09 18.45 15.03
CA PHE A 304 -24.97 18.97 16.11
C PHE A 304 -24.20 20.12 16.78
N GLY A 305 -24.29 21.32 16.19
CA GLY A 305 -23.42 22.43 16.58
C GLY A 305 -21.95 22.09 16.29
N ALA A 306 -21.11 22.16 17.32
CA ALA A 306 -19.70 21.79 17.20
C ALA A 306 -19.45 20.27 17.22
N ASN A 307 -20.43 19.49 17.66
CA ASN A 307 -20.34 18.04 17.81
C ASN A 307 -20.66 17.31 16.50
N ARG A 308 -20.16 16.07 16.35
CA ARG A 308 -20.37 15.25 15.14
C ARG A 308 -20.63 13.79 15.49
N LEU A 309 -21.67 13.22 14.88
CA LEU A 309 -21.89 11.79 14.82
C LEU A 309 -21.47 11.26 13.45
N GLN A 310 -20.75 10.14 13.44
CA GLN A 310 -20.40 9.45 12.21
C GLN A 310 -20.72 7.96 12.36
N LEU A 311 -21.39 7.41 11.36
CA LEU A 311 -21.61 5.98 11.16
C LEU A 311 -20.98 5.59 9.82
N THR A 312 -20.12 4.58 9.84
CA THR A 312 -19.61 3.93 8.62
C THR A 312 -20.05 2.48 8.65
N ALA A 313 -20.67 2.00 7.58
CA ALA A 313 -21.01 0.59 7.40
C ALA A 313 -20.51 0.12 6.03
N TYR A 314 -19.98 -1.09 5.97
CA TYR A 314 -19.46 -1.63 4.71
C TYR A 314 -19.62 -3.15 4.64
N GLY A 315 -19.60 -3.68 3.42
CA GLY A 315 -19.56 -5.11 3.17
C GLY A 315 -19.05 -5.39 1.77
N GLY A 316 -18.64 -6.61 1.55
CA GLY A 316 -18.10 -7.03 0.26
C GLY A 316 -17.80 -8.52 0.19
N ASN A 317 -17.40 -8.92 -1.00
CA ASN A 317 -16.96 -10.28 -1.30
C ASN A 317 -15.60 -10.22 -2.00
N ARG A 318 -14.74 -11.21 -1.73
CA ARG A 318 -13.45 -11.38 -2.38
C ARG A 318 -13.20 -12.85 -2.70
N GLN A 319 -13.07 -13.18 -3.98
CA GLN A 319 -12.65 -14.48 -4.44
C GLN A 319 -11.19 -14.44 -4.90
N VAL A 320 -10.42 -15.49 -4.58
CA VAL A 320 -9.04 -15.66 -5.05
C VAL A 320 -8.81 -17.11 -5.46
N ILE A 321 -8.31 -17.31 -6.67
CA ILE A 321 -7.81 -18.59 -7.16
C ILE A 321 -6.35 -18.41 -7.52
N GLN A 322 -5.46 -19.22 -6.90
CA GLN A 322 -4.01 -19.13 -7.13
C GLN A 322 -3.41 -20.51 -7.40
N TYR A 323 -2.67 -20.61 -8.51
CA TYR A 323 -1.88 -21.78 -8.87
C TYR A 323 -0.42 -21.55 -8.47
N GLN A 324 0.14 -22.52 -7.73
CA GLN A 324 1.50 -22.45 -7.15
C GLN A 324 2.43 -23.49 -7.78
N SER A 325 3.75 -23.27 -7.67
CA SER A 325 4.78 -24.13 -8.28
C SER A 325 5.18 -25.31 -7.38
N PHE A 326 4.22 -26.14 -6.95
CA PHE A 326 4.51 -27.30 -6.12
C PHE A 326 4.61 -28.59 -6.92
N SER A 327 5.72 -29.33 -6.74
CA SER A 327 5.92 -30.63 -7.37
C SER A 327 4.96 -31.67 -6.79
N ARG A 328 4.76 -32.77 -7.53
CA ARG A 328 3.98 -33.90 -7.03
C ARG A 328 4.54 -34.49 -5.75
N GLY A 329 5.87 -34.55 -5.64
CA GLY A 329 6.53 -35.06 -4.43
C GLY A 329 6.19 -34.25 -3.18
N PHE A 330 6.11 -32.93 -3.31
CA PHE A 330 5.67 -32.06 -2.20
C PHE A 330 4.19 -32.26 -1.86
N GLN A 331 3.35 -32.57 -2.83
CA GLN A 331 1.92 -32.77 -2.63
C GLN A 331 1.55 -34.22 -2.27
N ALA A 332 2.52 -35.16 -2.23
CA ALA A 332 2.28 -36.57 -1.91
C ALA A 332 1.77 -36.83 -0.48
N PRO A 333 2.26 -36.15 0.59
CA PRO A 333 1.72 -36.31 1.92
C PRO A 333 0.24 -35.98 2.00
N SER A 334 -0.56 -36.81 2.70
CA SER A 334 -2.03 -36.60 2.84
C SER A 334 -2.36 -35.25 3.49
N THR A 335 -1.50 -34.77 4.38
CA THR A 335 -1.64 -33.49 5.09
C THR A 335 -1.29 -32.26 4.23
N HIS A 336 -0.73 -32.44 3.01
CA HIS A 336 -0.42 -31.32 2.15
C HIS A 336 -1.68 -30.72 1.50
N SER A 337 -1.88 -29.40 1.66
CA SER A 337 -3.07 -28.67 1.18
C SER A 337 -3.22 -28.50 -0.33
N GLY A 338 -2.32 -29.10 -1.12
CA GLY A 338 -2.31 -28.97 -2.59
C GLY A 338 -1.55 -27.75 -3.08
N GLY A 339 -1.53 -27.55 -4.39
CA GLY A 339 -0.85 -26.45 -5.10
C GLY A 339 -1.81 -25.47 -5.77
N VAL A 340 -3.13 -25.64 -5.59
CA VAL A 340 -4.13 -24.63 -5.98
C VAL A 340 -4.86 -24.19 -4.71
N VAL A 341 -4.88 -22.87 -4.49
CA VAL A 341 -5.70 -22.24 -3.44
C VAL A 341 -6.92 -21.63 -4.09
N ASP A 342 -8.09 -21.92 -3.55
CA ASP A 342 -9.37 -21.32 -3.94
C ASP A 342 -10.08 -20.88 -2.66
N PHE A 343 -10.30 -19.58 -2.49
CA PHE A 343 -11.10 -19.11 -1.38
C PHE A 343 -12.08 -18.02 -1.80
N ASP A 344 -13.23 -18.04 -1.15
CA ASP A 344 -14.30 -17.06 -1.26
C ASP A 344 -14.52 -16.45 0.14
N ARG A 345 -14.37 -15.13 0.24
CA ARG A 345 -14.45 -14.37 1.49
C ARG A 345 -15.60 -13.39 1.45
N ASP A 346 -16.54 -13.54 2.34
CA ASP A 346 -17.50 -12.49 2.68
C ASP A 346 -16.97 -11.68 3.85
N PHE A 347 -17.10 -10.34 3.79
CA PHE A 347 -16.68 -9.46 4.88
C PHE A 347 -17.64 -8.29 5.04
N TYR A 348 -17.77 -7.81 6.28
CA TYR A 348 -18.55 -6.61 6.60
C TYR A 348 -18.08 -5.99 7.92
N GLY A 349 -18.45 -4.73 8.14
CA GLY A 349 -18.15 -4.04 9.38
C GLY A 349 -18.92 -2.75 9.55
N VAL A 350 -18.86 -2.24 10.79
CA VAL A 350 -19.50 -1.00 11.21
C VAL A 350 -18.55 -0.25 12.14
N ASP A 351 -18.37 1.06 11.94
CA ASP A 351 -17.73 1.99 12.88
C ASP A 351 -18.75 3.09 13.23
N LEU A 352 -19.03 3.24 14.52
CA LEU A 352 -19.85 4.32 15.05
C LEU A 352 -19.02 5.18 15.99
N ASN A 353 -18.97 6.48 15.73
CA ASN A 353 -18.26 7.39 16.61
C ASN A 353 -19.01 8.71 16.83
N TRP A 354 -18.82 9.26 18.04
CA TRP A 354 -19.27 10.56 18.46
C TRP A 354 -18.08 11.44 18.79
N GLN A 355 -18.02 12.63 18.20
CA GLN A 355 -17.06 13.67 18.54
C GLN A 355 -17.75 14.80 19.29
N ASP A 356 -17.26 15.08 20.48
CA ASP A 356 -17.67 16.18 21.32
C ASP A 356 -16.59 17.28 21.33
N VAL A 357 -17.01 18.53 21.20
CA VAL A 357 -16.12 19.69 21.18
C VAL A 357 -16.58 20.69 22.22
N ARG A 358 -15.68 21.04 23.15
CA ARG A 358 -15.97 21.96 24.27
C ARG A 358 -14.81 22.89 24.55
N ASP A 359 -15.10 24.06 25.05
CA ASP A 359 -14.08 24.94 25.60
C ASP A 359 -13.81 24.58 27.07
N VAL A 360 -12.57 24.21 27.36
CA VAL A 360 -12.12 23.75 28.69
C VAL A 360 -10.75 24.35 28.97
N ALA A 361 -10.59 24.92 30.18
CA ALA A 361 -9.30 25.42 30.67
C ALA A 361 -8.61 26.42 29.73
N GLY A 362 -9.37 27.30 29.09
CA GLY A 362 -8.83 28.29 28.15
C GLY A 362 -8.38 27.78 26.80
N GLY A 363 -8.78 26.57 26.46
CA GLY A 363 -8.55 25.92 25.17
C GLY A 363 -9.74 25.12 24.70
N THR A 364 -9.64 24.51 23.53
CA THR A 364 -10.67 23.65 22.94
C THR A 364 -10.33 22.20 23.18
N LEU A 365 -11.21 21.45 23.82
CA LEU A 365 -11.15 20.00 24.03
C LEU A 365 -12.03 19.29 22.99
N ARG A 366 -11.42 18.40 22.21
CA ARG A 366 -12.12 17.52 21.26
C ARG A 366 -12.01 16.07 21.76
N THR A 367 -13.11 15.42 22.00
CA THR A 367 -13.14 14.03 22.45
C THR A 367 -13.93 13.18 21.46
N THR A 368 -13.33 12.13 20.92
CA THR A 368 -13.97 11.14 20.06
C THR A 368 -14.09 9.83 20.82
N VAL A 369 -15.30 9.29 20.91
CA VAL A 369 -15.58 7.96 21.45
C VAL A 369 -16.20 7.14 20.34
N GLY A 370 -15.74 5.91 20.17
CA GLY A 370 -16.26 5.05 19.09
C GLY A 370 -16.15 3.57 19.37
N LEU A 371 -16.85 2.82 18.52
CA LEU A 371 -16.90 1.36 18.52
C LEU A 371 -16.82 0.87 17.08
N GLU A 372 -15.83 0.05 16.79
CA GLU A 372 -15.67 -0.61 15.51
C GLU A 372 -15.92 -2.12 15.66
N TYR A 373 -16.76 -2.67 14.79
CA TYR A 373 -16.98 -4.11 14.65
C TYR A 373 -16.67 -4.52 13.22
N ALA A 374 -15.91 -5.60 13.03
CA ALA A 374 -15.63 -6.15 11.72
C ALA A 374 -15.67 -7.69 11.76
N ARG A 375 -16.11 -8.28 10.66
CA ARG A 375 -16.18 -9.74 10.50
C ARG A 375 -15.77 -10.13 9.09
N SER A 376 -15.07 -11.26 8.95
CA SER A 376 -14.88 -11.96 7.70
C SER A 376 -15.15 -13.45 7.86
N LYS A 377 -15.56 -14.10 6.76
CA LYS A 377 -15.83 -15.53 6.69
C LYS A 377 -15.31 -16.05 5.37
N ASP A 378 -14.39 -17.03 5.43
CA ASP A 378 -13.74 -17.62 4.27
C ASP A 378 -14.24 -19.05 4.06
N ALA A 379 -14.75 -19.38 2.87
CA ALA A 379 -14.81 -20.74 2.39
C ALA A 379 -13.51 -20.99 1.62
N ARG A 380 -12.62 -21.83 2.15
CA ARG A 380 -11.29 -22.05 1.60
C ARG A 380 -11.07 -23.51 1.21
N GLN A 381 -10.69 -23.72 -0.04
CA GLN A 381 -10.36 -25.04 -0.59
C GLN A 381 -8.92 -25.07 -1.11
N GLY A 382 -8.31 -26.25 -1.07
CA GLY A 382 -7.00 -26.54 -1.65
C GLY A 382 -7.10 -27.76 -2.56
N PHE A 383 -6.44 -27.70 -3.71
CA PHE A 383 -6.44 -28.77 -4.69
C PHE A 383 -5.02 -29.08 -5.14
N GLU A 384 -4.80 -30.30 -5.64
CA GLU A 384 -3.59 -30.58 -6.42
C GLU A 384 -3.53 -29.63 -7.62
N ASN A 385 -2.31 -29.22 -8.03
CA ASN A 385 -2.11 -28.39 -9.21
C ASN A 385 -1.83 -29.23 -10.48
N PHE A 386 -2.21 -30.51 -10.49
CA PHE A 386 -1.99 -31.42 -11.62
C PHE A 386 -3.11 -32.46 -11.76
N ILE A 387 -3.26 -32.95 -12.99
CA ILE A 387 -4.02 -34.16 -13.35
C ILE A 387 -3.12 -35.03 -14.22
N GLY A 388 -2.83 -36.27 -13.79
CA GLY A 388 -1.87 -37.11 -14.50
C GLY A 388 -0.51 -36.41 -14.65
N ASN A 389 -0.03 -36.18 -15.88
CA ASN A 389 1.25 -35.50 -16.15
C ASN A 389 1.10 -33.98 -16.41
N GLN A 390 -0.10 -33.50 -16.52
CA GLN A 390 -0.37 -32.09 -16.78
C GLN A 390 -0.37 -31.29 -15.48
N PHE A 391 0.50 -30.27 -15.39
CA PHE A 391 0.50 -29.25 -14.34
C PHE A 391 -0.32 -28.03 -14.72
N GLY A 392 -0.55 -27.12 -13.78
CA GLY A 392 -1.32 -25.90 -14.00
C GLY A 392 -2.83 -26.11 -14.11
N VAL A 393 -3.32 -27.26 -13.71
CA VAL A 393 -4.74 -27.65 -13.71
C VAL A 393 -5.20 -28.00 -12.31
N ARG A 394 -6.48 -27.79 -12.01
CA ARG A 394 -7.09 -28.16 -10.74
C ARG A 394 -7.31 -29.67 -10.68
N GLY A 395 -6.59 -30.35 -9.79
CA GLY A 395 -6.68 -31.77 -9.52
C GLY A 395 -7.61 -32.12 -8.36
N ASN A 396 -7.22 -33.11 -7.55
CA ASN A 396 -8.02 -33.61 -6.43
C ASN A 396 -8.08 -32.61 -5.29
N LEU A 397 -9.21 -32.58 -4.55
CA LEU A 397 -9.38 -31.81 -3.33
C LEU A 397 -8.41 -32.31 -2.26
N ARG A 398 -7.77 -31.38 -1.55
CA ARG A 398 -6.75 -31.63 -0.52
C ARG A 398 -7.00 -30.86 0.78
N ARG A 399 -7.88 -29.86 0.75
CA ARG A 399 -8.27 -29.02 1.87
C ARG A 399 -9.67 -28.47 1.64
N ASP A 400 -10.51 -28.43 2.67
CA ASP A 400 -11.81 -27.77 2.68
C ASP A 400 -12.09 -27.24 4.09
N GLU A 401 -12.20 -25.92 4.22
CA GLU A 401 -12.33 -25.24 5.50
C GLU A 401 -13.32 -24.10 5.43
N GLN A 402 -13.91 -23.80 6.58
CA GLN A 402 -14.59 -22.56 6.83
C GLN A 402 -13.90 -21.83 8.00
N ASN A 403 -13.36 -20.64 7.69
CA ASN A 403 -12.67 -19.81 8.67
C ASN A 403 -13.52 -18.57 8.94
N ALA A 404 -13.67 -18.19 10.19
CA ALA A 404 -14.38 -16.99 10.61
C ALA A 404 -13.50 -16.15 11.52
N LEU A 405 -13.49 -14.84 11.27
CA LEU A 405 -12.81 -13.87 12.10
C LEU A 405 -13.79 -12.78 12.49
N SER A 406 -13.78 -12.37 13.76
CA SER A 406 -14.57 -11.23 14.21
C SER A 406 -13.77 -10.36 15.17
N SER A 407 -13.85 -9.03 15.02
CA SER A 407 -13.23 -8.10 15.95
C SER A 407 -14.22 -7.10 16.51
N LEU A 408 -14.00 -6.71 17.76
CA LEU A 408 -14.75 -5.68 18.45
C LEU A 408 -13.79 -4.74 19.17
N ASP A 409 -13.81 -3.48 18.77
CA ASP A 409 -12.78 -2.53 19.12
C ASP A 409 -13.38 -1.20 19.64
N PRO A 410 -13.67 -1.06 20.93
CA PRO A 410 -13.97 0.25 21.53
C PRO A 410 -12.72 1.12 21.61
N TYR A 411 -12.90 2.43 21.38
CA TYR A 411 -11.83 3.42 21.47
C TYR A 411 -12.31 4.78 21.99
N VAL A 412 -11.38 5.49 22.59
CA VAL A 412 -11.55 6.90 22.93
C VAL A 412 -10.26 7.65 22.63
N GLN A 413 -10.38 8.82 22.06
CA GLN A 413 -9.30 9.76 21.82
C GLN A 413 -9.75 11.15 22.26
N THR A 414 -8.87 11.87 22.93
CA THR A 414 -9.10 13.26 23.33
C THR A 414 -7.91 14.11 22.92
N GLU A 415 -8.19 15.32 22.50
CA GLU A 415 -7.20 16.35 22.16
C GLU A 415 -7.61 17.67 22.80
N TRP A 416 -6.68 18.29 23.50
CA TRP A 416 -6.85 19.63 24.04
C TRP A 416 -5.85 20.57 23.37
N GLU A 417 -6.36 21.65 22.80
CA GLU A 417 -5.58 22.70 22.18
C GLU A 417 -5.80 24.01 22.94
N GLY A 418 -4.73 24.55 23.54
CA GLY A 418 -4.80 25.80 24.31
C GLY A 418 -3.46 26.48 24.40
N GLY A 419 -3.43 27.79 24.15
CA GLY A 419 -2.21 28.58 24.10
C GLY A 419 -1.22 28.02 23.09
N GLN A 420 -0.02 27.67 23.57
CA GLN A 420 1.04 27.07 22.74
C GLN A 420 1.04 25.54 22.73
N TRP A 421 0.09 24.88 23.40
CA TRP A 421 0.09 23.43 23.58
C TRP A 421 -1.03 22.74 22.81
N VAL A 422 -0.69 21.59 22.22
CA VAL A 422 -1.66 20.57 21.79
C VAL A 422 -1.32 19.29 22.52
N LEU A 423 -2.26 18.78 23.31
CA LEU A 423 -2.11 17.56 24.10
C LEU A 423 -3.10 16.53 23.58
N THR A 424 -2.63 15.34 23.28
CA THR A 424 -3.47 14.26 22.78
C THR A 424 -3.29 13.02 23.65
N ALA A 425 -4.40 12.38 23.99
CA ALA A 425 -4.43 11.09 24.67
C ALA A 425 -5.47 10.19 24.04
N GLY A 426 -5.23 8.88 24.03
CA GLY A 426 -6.21 7.95 23.52
C GLY A 426 -5.95 6.52 23.99
N VAL A 427 -6.95 5.69 23.87
CA VAL A 427 -6.84 4.26 24.10
C VAL A 427 -7.81 3.52 23.20
N ARG A 428 -7.35 2.40 22.66
CA ARG A 428 -8.16 1.42 21.92
C ARG A 428 -7.95 0.06 22.54
N ARG A 429 -9.03 -0.70 22.69
CA ARG A 429 -8.96 -2.14 22.97
C ARG A 429 -9.38 -2.89 21.73
N THR A 430 -8.57 -3.83 21.29
CA THR A 430 -8.87 -4.76 20.19
C THR A 430 -9.14 -6.14 20.78
N SER A 431 -10.22 -6.78 20.36
CA SER A 431 -10.50 -8.20 20.60
C SER A 431 -10.75 -8.86 19.26
N LEU A 432 -10.05 -9.94 18.99
CA LEU A 432 -10.14 -10.72 17.74
C LEU A 432 -10.38 -12.18 18.07
N ASP A 433 -11.50 -12.73 17.57
CA ASP A 433 -11.84 -14.14 17.66
C ASP A 433 -11.57 -14.79 16.29
N VAL A 434 -10.91 -15.94 16.29
CA VAL A 434 -10.59 -16.74 15.10
C VAL A 434 -11.13 -18.15 15.29
N ASP A 435 -12.03 -18.57 14.41
CA ASP A 435 -12.63 -19.91 14.38
C ASP A 435 -12.29 -20.59 13.06
N VAL A 436 -11.88 -21.84 13.12
CA VAL A 436 -11.59 -22.71 11.97
C VAL A 436 -12.44 -23.96 12.07
N SER A 437 -13.20 -24.26 11.03
CA SER A 437 -13.95 -25.50 10.88
C SER A 437 -13.43 -26.27 9.68
N ASP A 438 -12.71 -27.34 9.95
CA ASP A 438 -12.21 -28.27 8.92
C ASP A 438 -13.33 -29.19 8.44
N ARG A 439 -13.45 -29.36 7.13
CA ARG A 439 -14.43 -30.24 6.45
C ARG A 439 -13.74 -31.36 5.66
N PHE A 440 -12.42 -31.31 5.53
CA PHE A 440 -11.62 -32.31 4.83
C PHE A 440 -11.06 -33.32 5.83
N LEU A 441 -11.93 -34.07 6.48
CA LEU A 441 -11.58 -34.93 7.63
C LEU A 441 -10.78 -36.21 7.27
N SER A 442 -10.51 -36.46 5.99
CA SER A 442 -9.77 -37.66 5.56
C SER A 442 -8.27 -37.62 5.90
N ASN A 443 -7.72 -36.46 6.24
CA ASN A 443 -6.33 -36.26 6.66
C ASN A 443 -6.17 -35.92 8.16
N GLY A 444 -7.27 -35.93 8.92
CA GLY A 444 -7.36 -35.50 10.31
C GLY A 444 -8.45 -34.47 10.50
N ASN A 445 -8.54 -33.89 11.69
CA ASN A 445 -9.44 -32.77 12.00
C ASN A 445 -8.62 -31.61 12.55
N ASP A 446 -8.46 -30.58 11.73
CA ASP A 446 -7.69 -29.37 12.05
C ASP A 446 -8.58 -28.22 12.58
N SER A 447 -9.85 -28.53 12.95
CA SER A 447 -10.77 -27.53 13.54
C SER A 447 -10.25 -27.03 14.89
N GLY A 448 -10.47 -25.75 15.14
CA GLY A 448 -10.08 -25.09 16.38
C GLY A 448 -10.27 -23.59 16.32
N GLY A 449 -9.81 -22.89 17.34
CA GLY A 449 -9.90 -21.45 17.41
C GLY A 449 -8.96 -20.83 18.42
N VAL A 450 -8.79 -19.53 18.34
CA VAL A 450 -7.97 -18.74 19.25
C VAL A 450 -8.49 -17.31 19.38
N ASP A 451 -8.42 -16.79 20.60
CA ASP A 451 -8.82 -15.43 20.92
C ASP A 451 -7.60 -14.58 21.23
N TYR A 452 -7.55 -13.39 20.66
CA TYR A 452 -6.53 -12.40 20.91
C TYR A 452 -7.11 -11.11 21.48
N SER A 453 -6.43 -10.50 22.44
CA SER A 453 -6.83 -9.16 22.88
C SER A 453 -5.62 -8.30 23.23
N GLY A 454 -5.75 -7.00 23.00
CA GLY A 454 -4.73 -6.03 23.33
C GLY A 454 -5.32 -4.66 23.61
N THR A 455 -4.61 -3.86 24.39
CA THR A 455 -4.94 -2.47 24.68
C THR A 455 -3.80 -1.58 24.21
N ALA A 456 -4.13 -0.61 23.39
CA ALA A 456 -3.19 0.32 22.74
C ALA A 456 -3.43 1.77 23.27
N PRO A 457 -2.79 2.18 24.39
CA PRO A 457 -2.79 3.56 24.84
C PRO A 457 -1.84 4.40 23.97
N VAL A 458 -2.18 5.69 23.79
CA VAL A 458 -1.33 6.68 23.15
C VAL A 458 -1.38 8.00 23.92
N LEU A 459 -0.23 8.67 23.97
CA LEU A 459 -0.07 10.01 24.52
C LEU A 459 0.79 10.84 23.57
N GLY A 460 0.47 12.12 23.42
CA GLY A 460 1.26 13.05 22.64
C GLY A 460 1.15 14.47 23.13
N ALA A 461 2.22 15.22 22.95
CA ALA A 461 2.27 16.64 23.25
C ALA A 461 3.00 17.37 22.12
N LEU A 462 2.45 18.49 21.68
CA LEU A 462 3.10 19.42 20.75
C LEU A 462 3.13 20.79 21.40
N TYR A 463 4.29 21.43 21.28
CA TYR A 463 4.53 22.79 21.75
C TYR A 463 4.83 23.71 20.57
N LYS A 464 3.98 24.71 20.36
CA LYS A 464 4.12 25.77 19.34
C LYS A 464 5.15 26.79 19.82
N LEU A 465 6.45 26.53 19.59
CA LEU A 465 7.54 27.37 20.04
C LEU A 465 7.47 28.78 19.40
N THR A 466 7.16 28.79 18.10
CA THR A 466 6.80 30.00 17.33
C THR A 466 5.67 29.63 16.35
N PRO A 467 5.04 30.61 15.68
CA PRO A 467 4.03 30.28 14.62
C PRO A 467 4.55 29.38 13.51
N ASN A 468 5.86 29.30 13.32
CA ASN A 468 6.52 28.55 12.26
C ASN A 468 7.39 27.38 12.76
N LEU A 469 7.38 27.06 14.06
CA LEU A 469 8.21 26.01 14.65
C LEU A 469 7.47 25.32 15.77
N ASN A 470 7.19 24.03 15.56
CA ASN A 470 6.58 23.14 16.52
C ASN A 470 7.56 22.05 16.93
N LEU A 471 7.58 21.73 18.22
CA LEU A 471 8.26 20.58 18.81
C LEU A 471 7.22 19.61 19.30
N TYR A 472 7.41 18.31 19.09
CA TYR A 472 6.49 17.32 19.63
C TYR A 472 7.19 16.08 20.17
N ALA A 473 6.49 15.39 21.07
CA ALA A 473 6.84 14.07 21.54
C ALA A 473 5.58 13.22 21.70
N SER A 474 5.70 11.92 21.45
CA SER A 474 4.59 10.98 21.60
C SER A 474 5.07 9.58 22.00
N ALA A 475 4.18 8.83 22.66
CA ALA A 475 4.42 7.48 23.11
C ALA A 475 3.13 6.64 22.93
N ALA A 476 3.27 5.37 22.56
CA ALA A 476 2.16 4.43 22.47
C ALA A 476 2.58 2.99 22.68
N ARG A 477 1.57 2.13 22.92
CA ARG A 477 1.68 0.68 22.76
C ARG A 477 0.90 0.26 21.52
N GLY A 478 1.54 -0.54 20.65
CA GLY A 478 0.95 -1.18 19.51
C GLY A 478 0.65 -2.66 19.79
N PHE A 479 -0.24 -3.23 18.97
CA PHE A 479 -0.68 -4.61 19.08
C PHE A 479 -0.93 -5.17 17.69
N GLU A 480 -0.37 -6.35 17.39
CA GLU A 480 -0.58 -7.06 16.11
C GLU A 480 -0.82 -8.55 16.40
N THR A 481 -1.97 -9.06 15.94
CA THR A 481 -2.27 -10.49 16.00
C THR A 481 -1.58 -11.24 14.87
N PRO A 482 -1.32 -12.55 14.98
CA PRO A 482 -1.11 -13.36 13.81
C PRO A 482 -2.27 -13.22 12.82
N THR A 483 -1.97 -13.18 11.52
CA THR A 483 -2.98 -13.28 10.47
C THR A 483 -3.42 -14.72 10.29
N LEU A 484 -4.58 -14.94 9.69
CA LEU A 484 -5.05 -16.29 9.37
C LEU A 484 -4.02 -17.06 8.51
N ASN A 485 -3.33 -16.38 7.59
CA ASN A 485 -2.29 -17.00 6.78
C ASN A 485 -1.05 -17.45 7.58
N GLU A 486 -0.73 -16.77 8.68
CA GLU A 486 0.36 -17.15 9.58
C GLU A 486 -0.01 -18.30 10.51
N LEU A 487 -1.30 -18.48 10.75
CA LEU A 487 -1.83 -19.59 11.57
C LEU A 487 -1.95 -20.91 10.78
N PHE A 488 -1.94 -20.90 9.44
CA PHE A 488 -2.29 -22.07 8.62
C PHE A 488 -1.41 -23.31 8.82
N TYR A 489 -0.18 -23.16 9.30
CA TYR A 489 0.76 -24.28 9.45
C TYR A 489 1.50 -24.22 10.78
N SER A 490 1.46 -25.33 11.53
CA SER A 490 2.30 -25.53 12.69
C SER A 490 3.73 -25.87 12.28
N GLY A 491 4.70 -25.75 13.19
CA GLY A 491 6.09 -26.15 12.96
C GLY A 491 6.27 -27.63 12.66
N SER A 492 5.33 -28.48 13.06
CA SER A 492 5.26 -29.91 12.68
C SER A 492 4.78 -30.13 11.24
N GLY A 493 4.26 -29.09 10.59
CA GLY A 493 3.70 -29.15 9.23
C GLY A 493 2.27 -29.67 9.17
N GLU A 494 1.65 -29.94 10.31
CA GLU A 494 0.28 -30.44 10.42
C GLU A 494 -0.59 -29.45 11.21
N GLY A 495 -1.79 -29.15 10.66
CA GLY A 495 -2.79 -28.31 11.30
C GLY A 495 -2.39 -26.85 11.51
N PHE A 496 -3.27 -26.14 12.22
CA PHE A 496 -3.10 -24.72 12.54
C PHE A 496 -2.19 -24.49 13.73
N ASN A 497 -1.45 -23.39 13.71
CA ASN A 497 -0.61 -22.96 14.83
C ASN A 497 -1.35 -21.97 15.73
N PHE A 498 -2.33 -22.45 16.49
CA PHE A 498 -3.05 -21.62 17.47
C PHE A 498 -2.21 -21.21 18.69
N GLY A 499 -0.97 -21.71 18.81
CA GLY A 499 -0.02 -21.30 19.86
C GLY A 499 0.72 -19.99 19.59
N LEU A 500 0.58 -19.40 18.42
CA LEU A 500 1.18 -18.11 18.10
C LEU A 500 0.58 -17.00 18.97
N LYS A 501 1.45 -16.17 19.54
CA LYS A 501 1.06 -15.01 20.34
C LYS A 501 1.00 -13.74 19.48
N PRO A 502 0.17 -12.76 19.87
CA PRO A 502 0.22 -11.44 19.26
C PRO A 502 1.51 -10.72 19.65
N SER A 503 2.10 -9.98 18.73
CA SER A 503 3.22 -9.11 19.02
C SER A 503 2.75 -7.82 19.69
N ARG A 504 3.57 -7.30 20.62
CA ARG A 504 3.32 -6.06 21.35
C ARG A 504 4.48 -5.11 21.18
N SER A 505 4.19 -3.89 20.76
CA SER A 505 5.22 -2.89 20.52
C SER A 505 5.07 -1.67 21.46
N THR A 506 6.20 -1.10 21.86
CA THR A 506 6.28 0.16 22.57
C THR A 506 6.97 1.18 21.68
N HIS A 507 6.27 2.23 21.36
CA HIS A 507 6.71 3.31 20.46
C HIS A 507 7.05 4.55 21.26
N LEU A 508 8.17 5.17 20.93
CA LEU A 508 8.58 6.49 21.40
C LEU A 508 8.98 7.33 20.17
N GLU A 509 8.50 8.54 20.08
CA GLU A 509 8.81 9.46 18.99
C GLU A 509 8.98 10.89 19.53
N ALA A 510 9.93 11.61 18.95
CA ALA A 510 10.08 13.06 19.14
C ALA A 510 10.41 13.70 17.79
N GLY A 511 9.89 14.89 17.54
CA GLY A 511 10.12 15.54 16.26
C GLY A 511 10.00 17.05 16.28
N VAL A 512 10.37 17.62 15.14
CA VAL A 512 10.34 19.05 14.85
C VAL A 512 9.59 19.24 13.54
N LYS A 513 8.66 20.19 13.51
CA LYS A 513 8.01 20.68 12.29
C LYS A 513 8.27 22.16 12.14
N THR A 514 8.80 22.58 11.01
CA THR A 514 9.16 23.99 10.82
C THR A 514 8.86 24.47 9.41
N MET A 515 8.43 25.73 9.35
CA MET A 515 8.31 26.50 8.12
C MET A 515 9.47 27.48 8.04
N LEU A 516 10.28 27.40 7.01
CA LEU A 516 11.37 28.33 6.71
C LEU A 516 10.88 29.34 5.66
N GLY A 517 10.24 30.40 6.11
CA GLY A 517 9.46 31.29 5.24
C GLY A 517 8.12 30.69 4.83
N ALA A 518 7.54 31.17 3.71
CA ALA A 518 6.24 30.70 3.19
C ALA A 518 6.35 29.44 2.33
N ASP A 519 7.52 29.21 1.76
CA ASP A 519 7.72 28.26 0.65
C ASP A 519 8.58 27.05 1.00
N THR A 520 9.00 26.90 2.25
CA THR A 520 9.83 25.75 2.67
C THR A 520 9.30 25.13 3.95
N ARG A 521 9.00 23.84 3.90
CA ARG A 521 8.62 23.02 5.05
C ARG A 521 9.67 21.96 5.31
N LEU A 522 10.02 21.76 6.57
CA LEU A 522 10.93 20.73 7.04
C LEU A 522 10.30 20.03 8.26
N ASP A 523 10.12 18.73 8.16
CA ASP A 523 9.67 17.86 9.24
C ASP A 523 10.75 16.82 9.54
N LEU A 524 11.12 16.68 10.80
CA LEU A 524 12.11 15.70 11.30
C LEU A 524 11.50 14.89 12.42
N ALA A 525 11.61 13.56 12.37
CA ALA A 525 11.20 12.65 13.42
C ALA A 525 12.34 11.71 13.81
N LEU A 526 12.51 11.55 15.13
CA LEU A 526 13.36 10.54 15.75
C LEU A 526 12.47 9.55 16.45
N PHE A 527 12.70 8.25 16.24
CA PHE A 527 11.84 7.24 16.84
C PHE A 527 12.60 6.02 17.34
N GLN A 528 12.01 5.36 18.32
CA GLN A 528 12.39 4.04 18.79
C GLN A 528 11.15 3.18 18.98
N VAL A 529 11.21 1.94 18.51
CA VAL A 529 10.16 0.93 18.74
C VAL A 529 10.82 -0.35 19.25
N ARG A 530 10.33 -0.88 20.36
CA ARG A 530 10.61 -2.23 20.85
C ARG A 530 9.39 -3.08 20.64
N THR A 531 9.57 -4.30 20.15
CA THR A 531 8.48 -5.25 19.92
C THR A 531 8.82 -6.57 20.60
N ASP A 532 7.94 -6.99 21.49
CA ASP A 532 7.97 -8.31 22.13
C ASP A 532 7.15 -9.30 21.29
N ASP A 533 7.52 -10.59 21.34
CA ASP A 533 6.85 -11.67 20.61
C ASP A 533 6.74 -11.39 19.09
N GLU A 534 7.75 -10.76 18.48
CA GLU A 534 7.80 -10.52 17.04
C GLU A 534 7.62 -11.82 16.27
N LEU A 535 6.75 -11.83 15.24
CA LEU A 535 6.57 -13.00 14.39
C LEU A 535 7.74 -13.14 13.42
N ALA A 536 8.34 -14.31 13.36
CA ALA A 536 9.41 -14.67 12.44
C ALA A 536 9.08 -15.99 11.73
N VAL A 537 9.74 -16.24 10.60
CA VAL A 537 9.64 -17.53 9.92
C VAL A 537 10.28 -18.60 10.80
N ASP A 538 9.57 -19.68 11.07
CA ASP A 538 10.09 -20.84 11.79
C ASP A 538 10.70 -21.84 10.82
N VAL A 539 9.86 -22.44 9.98
CA VAL A 539 10.28 -23.37 8.95
C VAL A 539 9.67 -22.93 7.61
N SER A 540 10.49 -22.88 6.59
CA SER A 540 10.01 -22.72 5.21
C SER A 540 10.50 -23.91 4.41
N GLY A 541 9.61 -24.77 3.95
CA GLY A 541 9.94 -25.97 3.22
C GLY A 541 8.71 -26.63 2.62
N GLY A 542 8.88 -27.37 1.51
CA GLY A 542 7.78 -28.07 0.86
C GLY A 542 6.64 -27.16 0.39
N GLY A 543 6.92 -25.88 0.13
CA GLY A 543 5.91 -24.89 -0.27
C GLY A 543 5.07 -24.34 0.88
N ARG A 544 5.46 -24.60 2.13
CA ARG A 544 4.78 -24.11 3.34
C ARG A 544 5.72 -23.28 4.18
N THR A 545 5.18 -22.26 4.79
CA THR A 545 5.90 -21.44 5.77
C THR A 545 5.12 -21.47 7.06
N SER A 546 5.75 -21.96 8.14
CA SER A 546 5.25 -21.81 9.50
C SER A 546 5.94 -20.64 10.18
N TYR A 547 5.29 -20.12 11.19
CA TYR A 547 5.74 -18.96 11.94
C TYR A 547 5.92 -19.30 13.42
N ARG A 548 6.76 -18.52 14.07
CA ARG A 548 7.00 -18.57 15.51
C ARG A 548 7.14 -17.15 16.06
N ASN A 549 6.94 -17.00 17.35
CA ASN A 549 7.31 -15.78 18.03
C ASN A 549 8.84 -15.81 18.26
N ALA A 550 9.52 -14.80 17.72
CA ALA A 550 10.90 -14.47 18.09
C ALA A 550 10.89 -13.72 19.44
N GLY A 551 12.06 -13.49 20.02
CA GLY A 551 12.20 -12.62 21.18
C GLY A 551 11.95 -11.14 20.86
N GLU A 552 12.62 -10.26 21.58
CA GLU A 552 12.51 -8.80 21.41
C GLU A 552 13.20 -8.34 20.10
N THR A 553 12.56 -7.39 19.41
CA THR A 553 13.16 -6.65 18.29
C THR A 553 13.23 -5.16 18.60
N LEU A 554 14.24 -4.50 18.04
CA LEU A 554 14.45 -3.07 18.20
C LEU A 554 14.53 -2.37 16.84
N ARG A 555 13.74 -1.31 16.70
CA ARG A 555 13.77 -0.39 15.58
C ARG A 555 14.09 1.00 16.07
N ARG A 556 15.14 1.63 15.55
CA ARG A 556 15.52 3.03 15.83
C ARG A 556 15.81 3.73 14.52
N GLY A 557 15.29 4.93 14.37
CA GLY A 557 15.48 5.64 13.12
C GLY A 557 15.26 7.13 13.17
N VAL A 558 15.58 7.73 12.02
CA VAL A 558 15.39 9.15 11.72
C VAL A 558 14.66 9.26 10.41
N GLU A 559 13.62 10.05 10.37
CA GLU A 559 12.84 10.38 9.17
C GLU A 559 12.91 11.89 8.90
N LEU A 560 13.09 12.25 7.64
CA LEU A 560 13.17 13.62 7.17
C LEU A 560 12.22 13.82 5.99
N SER A 561 11.35 14.81 6.06
CA SER A 561 10.57 15.36 4.94
C SER A 561 10.97 16.81 4.73
N PHE A 562 11.32 17.15 3.50
CA PHE A 562 11.67 18.50 3.09
C PHE A 562 10.99 18.85 1.79
N ASP A 563 10.18 19.89 1.79
CA ASP A 563 9.49 20.43 0.61
C ASP A 563 9.83 21.91 0.48
N THR A 564 10.23 22.35 -0.70
CA THR A 564 10.52 23.76 -0.96
C THR A 564 10.11 24.17 -2.36
N ARG A 565 9.69 25.43 -2.47
CA ARG A 565 9.46 26.12 -3.75
C ARG A 565 10.48 27.26 -3.83
N PHE A 566 11.18 27.41 -4.94
CA PHE A 566 12.20 28.42 -5.10
C PHE A 566 12.27 28.91 -6.55
N GLY A 567 12.50 30.20 -6.71
CA GLY A 567 12.53 30.82 -8.03
C GLY A 567 11.23 30.66 -8.84
N PRO A 568 11.25 30.98 -10.12
CA PRO A 568 10.06 30.90 -10.96
C PRO A 568 9.76 29.45 -11.35
N GLY A 569 8.75 28.86 -10.67
CA GLY A 569 8.23 27.54 -10.99
C GLY A 569 9.10 26.33 -10.56
N LEU A 570 10.17 26.53 -9.82
CA LEU A 570 11.01 25.43 -9.31
C LEU A 570 10.51 24.95 -7.94
N ASN A 571 10.51 23.63 -7.76
CA ASN A 571 10.24 22.98 -6.48
C ASN A 571 11.18 21.81 -6.26
N ALA A 572 11.48 21.52 -4.99
CA ALA A 572 12.21 20.32 -4.62
C ALA A 572 11.55 19.62 -3.44
N ARG A 573 11.60 18.30 -3.44
CA ARG A 573 11.21 17.43 -2.34
C ARG A 573 12.29 16.43 -2.01
N ILE A 574 12.49 16.18 -0.72
CA ILE A 574 13.35 15.13 -0.20
C ILE A 574 12.58 14.38 0.88
N ALA A 575 12.49 13.06 0.75
CA ALA A 575 12.01 12.17 1.78
C ALA A 575 13.12 11.15 2.08
N ALA A 576 13.65 11.19 3.30
CA ALA A 576 14.77 10.35 3.68
C ALA A 576 14.48 9.59 4.98
N ASN A 577 15.00 8.38 5.07
CA ASN A 577 14.88 7.54 6.25
C ASN A 577 16.18 6.79 6.49
N VAL A 578 16.61 6.75 7.75
CA VAL A 578 17.70 5.88 8.23
C VAL A 578 17.16 5.04 9.38
N LEU A 579 17.25 3.72 9.25
CA LEU A 579 16.64 2.77 10.16
C LEU A 579 17.63 1.66 10.56
N ARG A 580 17.78 1.43 11.85
CA ARG A 580 18.35 0.21 12.42
C ARG A 580 17.20 -0.65 12.95
N ALA A 581 16.97 -1.81 12.31
CA ALA A 581 15.98 -2.81 12.72
C ALA A 581 16.69 -4.14 12.94
N VAL A 582 16.68 -4.66 14.16
CA VAL A 582 17.45 -5.84 14.59
C VAL A 582 16.68 -6.70 15.58
N TYR A 583 17.02 -7.95 15.68
CA TYR A 583 16.67 -8.81 16.81
C TYR A 583 17.53 -8.42 18.01
N GLU A 584 16.92 -8.03 19.14
CA GLU A 584 17.64 -7.80 20.40
C GLU A 584 17.97 -9.14 21.07
N ASP A 585 17.04 -10.09 21.00
CA ASP A 585 17.23 -11.46 21.49
C ASP A 585 17.51 -12.42 20.34
N GLY A 586 18.40 -13.38 20.58
CA GLY A 586 18.57 -14.51 19.67
C GLY A 586 17.42 -15.52 19.80
N PHE A 587 17.09 -16.22 18.72
CA PHE A 587 16.09 -17.29 18.74
C PHE A 587 16.46 -18.43 17.79
N GLY A 588 16.26 -19.69 18.22
CA GLY A 588 16.71 -20.85 17.44
C GLY A 588 18.21 -20.74 17.12
N SER A 589 18.55 -20.74 15.83
CA SER A 589 19.91 -20.53 15.33
C SER A 589 20.23 -19.08 14.97
N ILE A 590 19.30 -18.15 15.16
CA ILE A 590 19.46 -16.75 14.81
C ILE A 590 20.07 -15.99 15.97
N PRO A 591 21.26 -15.37 15.82
CA PRO A 591 21.90 -14.64 16.90
C PRO A 591 21.26 -13.26 17.11
N ALA A 592 21.36 -12.75 18.35
CA ALA A 592 21.07 -11.36 18.67
C ALA A 592 21.91 -10.41 17.79
N GLY A 593 21.34 -9.26 17.42
CA GLY A 593 21.96 -8.26 16.58
C GLY A 593 21.79 -8.46 15.08
N ASN A 594 21.26 -9.61 14.64
CA ASN A 594 20.90 -9.81 13.22
C ASN A 594 19.84 -8.81 12.79
N ARG A 595 19.95 -8.37 11.53
CA ARG A 595 18.99 -7.44 10.92
C ARG A 595 17.69 -8.14 10.60
N LEU A 596 16.60 -7.44 10.81
CA LEU A 596 15.29 -7.87 10.30
C LEU A 596 15.33 -7.95 8.77
N PRO A 597 14.90 -9.08 8.18
CA PRO A 597 14.91 -9.25 6.74
C PRO A 597 13.85 -8.36 6.07
N GLY A 598 14.04 -8.06 4.78
CA GLY A 598 13.15 -7.20 4.00
C GLY A 598 13.27 -5.71 4.32
N VAL A 599 14.10 -5.31 5.31
CA VAL A 599 14.22 -3.93 5.81
C VAL A 599 15.53 -3.29 5.35
N PRO A 600 15.49 -2.24 4.50
CA PRO A 600 16.69 -1.47 4.15
C PRO A 600 17.11 -0.58 5.32
N ARG A 601 18.43 -0.34 5.45
CA ARG A 601 18.99 0.58 6.46
C ARG A 601 18.67 2.04 6.14
N ALA A 602 18.60 2.39 4.88
CA ALA A 602 18.36 3.75 4.44
C ALA A 602 17.56 3.74 3.14
N SER A 603 16.67 4.70 3.00
CA SER A 603 15.95 5.01 1.77
C SER A 603 15.92 6.52 1.56
N LEU A 604 15.95 6.92 0.31
CA LEU A 604 15.88 8.32 -0.12
C LEU A 604 15.02 8.43 -1.37
N TYR A 605 14.06 9.33 -1.32
CA TYR A 605 13.39 9.90 -2.48
C TYR A 605 13.82 11.36 -2.62
N GLY A 606 14.19 11.77 -3.81
CA GLY A 606 14.48 13.15 -4.17
C GLY A 606 13.76 13.53 -5.45
N GLU A 607 13.19 14.71 -5.49
CA GLU A 607 12.53 15.28 -6.68
C GLU A 607 12.96 16.71 -6.88
N LEU A 608 13.31 17.06 -8.11
CA LEU A 608 13.48 18.43 -8.57
C LEU A 608 12.50 18.67 -9.71
N GLY A 609 11.49 19.49 -9.46
CA GLY A 609 10.43 19.82 -10.39
C GLY A 609 10.54 21.24 -10.91
N TRP A 610 10.03 21.43 -12.12
CA TRP A 610 9.84 22.73 -12.74
C TRP A 610 8.47 22.78 -13.40
N THR A 611 7.79 23.92 -13.25
CA THR A 611 6.53 24.23 -13.93
C THR A 611 6.65 25.60 -14.59
N ALA A 612 6.27 25.70 -15.86
CA ALA A 612 6.26 26.96 -16.56
C ALA A 612 5.33 27.97 -15.89
N ALA A 613 5.59 29.26 -16.04
CA ALA A 613 4.82 30.34 -15.40
C ALA A 613 3.32 30.33 -15.76
N ASP A 614 2.97 29.83 -16.94
CA ASP A 614 1.57 29.67 -17.39
C ASP A 614 0.95 28.32 -16.96
N GLY A 615 1.68 27.48 -16.23
CA GLY A 615 1.25 26.16 -15.77
C GLY A 615 1.06 25.12 -16.88
N LYS A 616 1.40 25.43 -18.12
CA LYS A 616 1.13 24.54 -19.27
C LYS A 616 2.16 23.46 -19.46
N LEU A 617 3.41 23.70 -19.07
CA LEU A 617 4.50 22.73 -19.17
C LEU A 617 5.07 22.43 -17.80
N GLY A 618 5.43 21.19 -17.58
CA GLY A 618 6.12 20.76 -16.38
C GLY A 618 7.12 19.65 -16.69
N ALA A 619 8.18 19.60 -15.89
CA ALA A 619 9.17 18.53 -15.93
C ALA A 619 9.66 18.25 -14.51
N ALA A 620 10.05 17.00 -14.21
CA ALA A 620 10.68 16.65 -12.96
C ALA A 620 11.72 15.53 -13.14
N LEU A 621 12.80 15.65 -12.39
CA LEU A 621 13.75 14.56 -12.15
C LEU A 621 13.46 13.97 -10.77
N GLU A 622 13.31 12.66 -10.72
CA GLU A 622 13.10 11.90 -9.50
C GLU A 622 14.29 10.97 -9.27
N THR A 623 14.73 10.82 -8.05
CA THR A 623 15.69 9.79 -7.65
C THR A 623 15.10 8.93 -6.55
N ILE A 624 15.26 7.61 -6.67
CA ILE A 624 14.88 6.63 -5.65
C ILE A 624 16.13 5.83 -5.31
N THR A 625 16.52 5.86 -4.04
CA THR A 625 17.71 5.15 -3.56
C THR A 625 17.34 4.30 -2.35
N THR A 626 17.82 3.08 -2.31
CA THR A 626 17.71 2.19 -1.16
C THR A 626 19.02 1.49 -0.86
N SER A 627 19.30 1.23 0.40
CA SER A 627 20.45 0.42 0.82
C SER A 627 20.17 -1.08 0.62
N LYS A 628 21.19 -1.92 0.79
CA LYS A 628 21.05 -3.38 0.69
C LYS A 628 19.99 -3.93 1.65
N ILE A 629 19.32 -5.02 1.21
CA ILE A 629 18.27 -5.72 1.94
C ILE A 629 18.68 -7.18 2.16
N HIS A 630 18.61 -7.67 3.40
CA HIS A 630 18.82 -9.08 3.73
C HIS A 630 17.52 -9.86 3.50
N PRO A 631 17.57 -11.03 2.82
CA PRO A 631 16.36 -11.79 2.52
C PRO A 631 15.99 -12.84 3.58
N ASP A 632 16.84 -13.11 4.55
CA ASP A 632 16.67 -14.14 5.57
C ASP A 632 17.01 -13.63 6.98
N ASP A 633 16.40 -14.21 8.02
CA ASP A 633 16.63 -13.86 9.42
C ASP A 633 18.08 -14.16 9.88
N ALA A 634 18.69 -15.18 9.30
CA ALA A 634 20.08 -15.54 9.58
C ALA A 634 21.11 -14.56 9.00
N ASN A 635 20.70 -13.70 8.09
CA ASN A 635 21.55 -12.80 7.32
C ASN A 635 22.70 -13.52 6.58
N THR A 636 22.49 -14.76 6.20
CA THR A 636 23.50 -15.62 5.55
C THR A 636 23.36 -15.67 4.04
N ALA A 637 22.14 -15.47 3.53
CA ALA A 637 21.91 -15.35 2.09
C ALA A 637 22.53 -14.06 1.53
N THR A 638 22.91 -14.08 0.26
CA THR A 638 23.42 -12.89 -0.44
C THR A 638 22.38 -11.76 -0.30
N PRO A 639 22.72 -10.61 0.28
CA PRO A 639 21.75 -9.52 0.37
C PRO A 639 21.48 -8.92 -1.02
N ALA A 640 20.25 -8.55 -1.31
CA ALA A 640 19.96 -7.72 -2.48
C ALA A 640 20.77 -6.43 -2.39
N PRO A 641 21.58 -6.08 -3.39
CA PRO A 641 22.40 -4.87 -3.36
C PRO A 641 21.54 -3.62 -3.28
N GLY A 642 22.03 -2.59 -2.62
CA GLY A 642 21.44 -1.27 -2.68
C GLY A 642 21.49 -0.70 -4.10
N TYR A 643 20.51 0.11 -4.43
CA TYR A 643 20.41 0.76 -5.73
C TYR A 643 20.05 2.23 -5.63
N GLY A 644 20.31 2.96 -6.71
CA GLY A 644 19.78 4.29 -6.96
C GLY A 644 19.37 4.37 -8.43
N ILE A 645 18.17 4.82 -8.69
CA ILE A 645 17.64 5.05 -10.04
C ILE A 645 17.20 6.50 -10.18
N VAL A 646 17.22 6.99 -11.40
CA VAL A 646 16.74 8.32 -11.77
C VAL A 646 15.67 8.19 -12.80
N ASN A 647 14.55 8.90 -12.61
CA ASN A 647 13.43 8.97 -13.53
C ASN A 647 13.27 10.41 -14.03
N LEU A 648 12.83 10.55 -15.27
CA LEU A 648 12.44 11.82 -15.86
C LEU A 648 10.95 11.75 -16.18
N ARG A 649 10.19 12.77 -15.76
CA ARG A 649 8.80 12.97 -16.20
C ARG A 649 8.62 14.34 -16.80
N MET A 650 7.76 14.42 -17.81
CA MET A 650 7.38 15.65 -18.49
C MET A 650 5.87 15.63 -18.68
N GLN A 651 5.26 16.80 -18.64
CA GLN A 651 3.83 16.97 -18.87
C GLN A 651 3.54 18.26 -19.64
N ALA A 652 2.46 18.21 -20.41
CA ALA A 652 1.89 19.38 -21.04
C ALA A 652 0.39 19.46 -20.72
N ARG A 653 -0.14 20.67 -20.62
CA ARG A 653 -1.56 20.95 -20.41
C ARG A 653 -2.03 21.98 -21.42
N GLN A 654 -3.14 21.68 -22.08
CA GLN A 654 -3.78 22.55 -23.05
C GLN A 654 -5.23 22.75 -22.66
N GLU A 655 -5.75 23.99 -22.82
CA GLU A 655 -7.16 24.32 -22.60
C GLU A 655 -7.71 24.93 -23.87
N VAL A 656 -8.72 24.27 -24.44
CA VAL A 656 -9.36 24.72 -25.68
C VAL A 656 -10.89 24.69 -25.51
N GLY A 657 -11.47 25.85 -25.23
CA GLY A 657 -12.89 25.93 -24.91
C GLY A 657 -13.25 25.23 -23.62
N GLN A 658 -14.05 24.17 -23.72
CA GLN A 658 -14.47 23.34 -22.59
C GLN A 658 -13.60 22.11 -22.42
N TRP A 659 -12.59 21.92 -23.26
CA TRP A 659 -11.67 20.82 -23.23
C TRP A 659 -10.40 21.19 -22.48
N ARG A 660 -9.97 20.29 -21.57
CA ARG A 660 -8.65 20.28 -20.97
C ARG A 660 -7.95 19.00 -21.39
N VAL A 661 -6.85 19.15 -22.11
CA VAL A 661 -6.01 18.01 -22.53
C VAL A 661 -4.74 18.03 -21.72
N LYS A 662 -4.36 16.87 -21.17
CA LYS A 662 -3.08 16.64 -20.50
C LYS A 662 -2.34 15.55 -21.25
N GLU A 663 -1.07 15.79 -21.50
CA GLU A 663 -0.14 14.86 -22.13
C GLU A 663 1.02 14.63 -21.19
N PHE A 664 1.53 13.42 -21.11
CA PHE A 664 2.73 13.15 -20.33
C PHE A 664 3.66 12.14 -21.00
N ALA A 665 4.93 12.26 -20.65
CA ALA A 665 5.97 11.28 -20.96
C ALA A 665 6.78 11.00 -19.69
N ARG A 666 7.03 9.73 -19.43
CA ARG A 666 7.85 9.29 -18.33
C ARG A 666 8.93 8.33 -18.83
N LEU A 667 10.18 8.54 -18.41
CA LEU A 667 11.30 7.65 -18.64
C LEU A 667 11.84 7.21 -17.29
N ASN A 668 11.63 5.95 -16.96
CA ASN A 668 12.09 5.36 -15.70
C ASN A 668 13.47 4.72 -15.88
N ASN A 669 14.23 4.71 -14.77
CA ASN A 669 15.56 4.12 -14.74
C ASN A 669 16.44 4.61 -15.90
N LEU A 670 16.63 5.93 -15.99
CA LEU A 670 17.28 6.65 -17.08
C LEU A 670 18.65 6.04 -17.46
N PHE A 671 19.38 5.53 -16.46
CA PHE A 671 20.73 4.98 -16.63
C PHE A 671 20.75 3.47 -16.86
N ASP A 672 19.60 2.84 -17.05
CA ASP A 672 19.43 1.42 -17.39
C ASP A 672 20.13 0.46 -16.40
N ARG A 673 19.94 0.73 -15.11
CA ARG A 673 20.54 -0.07 -14.04
C ARG A 673 19.76 -1.35 -13.79
N ASP A 674 20.43 -2.50 -13.75
CA ASP A 674 19.85 -3.72 -13.21
C ASP A 674 19.77 -3.65 -11.68
N TYR A 675 18.60 -3.94 -11.12
CA TYR A 675 18.38 -3.91 -9.68
C TYR A 675 17.27 -4.85 -9.23
N VAL A 676 17.32 -5.23 -7.97
CA VAL A 676 16.27 -6.01 -7.31
C VAL A 676 15.22 -5.04 -6.76
N GLY A 677 14.02 -5.10 -7.30
CA GLY A 677 12.92 -4.23 -6.92
C GLY A 677 12.20 -4.69 -5.64
N SER A 678 12.22 -6.00 -5.37
CA SER A 678 11.61 -6.58 -4.18
C SER A 678 12.36 -7.83 -3.72
N VAL A 679 12.25 -8.13 -2.42
CA VAL A 679 12.85 -9.30 -1.80
C VAL A 679 11.76 -10.15 -1.16
N ILE A 680 11.67 -11.43 -1.54
CA ILE A 680 10.84 -12.43 -0.88
C ILE A 680 11.58 -12.91 0.36
N VAL A 681 11.02 -12.66 1.54
CA VAL A 681 11.66 -13.00 2.81
C VAL A 681 11.46 -14.47 3.15
N GLY A 682 12.56 -15.16 3.46
CA GLY A 682 12.52 -16.51 4.01
C GLY A 682 12.16 -17.62 3.02
N ASP A 683 12.27 -17.41 1.71
CA ASP A 683 12.00 -18.47 0.71
C ASP A 683 13.02 -19.61 0.81
N SER A 684 12.55 -20.81 1.17
CA SER A 684 13.38 -22.02 1.30
C SER A 684 14.09 -22.43 0.01
N ASN A 685 13.53 -22.07 -1.14
CA ASN A 685 14.13 -22.36 -2.46
C ASN A 685 15.22 -21.36 -2.85
N ARG A 686 15.53 -20.38 -1.97
CA ARG A 686 16.49 -19.30 -2.20
C ARG A 686 16.17 -18.41 -3.40
N ARG A 687 14.93 -18.42 -3.88
CA ARG A 687 14.41 -17.53 -4.94
C ARG A 687 13.94 -16.21 -4.33
N PHE A 688 14.87 -15.54 -3.68
CA PHE A 688 14.59 -14.34 -2.89
C PHE A 688 14.36 -13.08 -3.73
N TYR A 689 14.81 -13.05 -4.98
CA TYR A 689 14.95 -11.79 -5.71
C TYR A 689 13.87 -11.64 -6.76
N GLU A 690 13.23 -10.49 -6.77
CA GLU A 690 12.30 -10.05 -7.81
C GLU A 690 12.92 -8.85 -8.52
N PRO A 691 13.46 -9.06 -9.72
CA PRO A 691 14.09 -7.99 -10.51
C PRO A 691 13.08 -6.92 -10.91
N ALA A 692 13.52 -5.67 -10.95
CA ALA A 692 12.77 -4.56 -11.50
C ALA A 692 13.23 -4.23 -12.93
N PRO A 693 12.38 -3.54 -13.73
CA PRO A 693 12.69 -3.20 -15.11
C PRO A 693 13.94 -2.33 -15.23
N GLY A 694 14.73 -2.59 -16.26
CA GLY A 694 15.71 -1.67 -16.79
C GLY A 694 15.05 -0.38 -17.24
N ARG A 695 15.73 0.38 -18.11
CA ARG A 695 15.15 1.60 -18.67
C ARG A 695 13.85 1.31 -19.41
N ASN A 696 12.77 1.99 -19.00
CA ASN A 696 11.43 1.83 -19.57
C ASN A 696 10.73 3.18 -19.67
N TRP A 697 9.70 3.24 -20.50
CA TRP A 697 8.97 4.47 -20.75
C TRP A 697 7.46 4.28 -20.66
N VAL A 698 6.76 5.37 -20.36
CA VAL A 698 5.29 5.47 -20.43
C VAL A 698 4.93 6.81 -21.06
N LEU A 699 4.01 6.78 -22.02
CA LEU A 699 3.38 7.95 -22.63
C LEU A 699 1.90 7.90 -22.32
N GLY A 700 1.27 9.05 -22.09
CA GLY A 700 -0.16 9.10 -21.88
C GLY A 700 -0.78 10.43 -22.28
N VAL A 701 -2.08 10.38 -22.50
CA VAL A 701 -2.93 11.53 -22.79
C VAL A 701 -4.25 11.38 -22.04
N SER A 702 -4.76 12.47 -21.49
CA SER A 702 -6.14 12.54 -21.04
C SER A 702 -6.84 13.77 -21.60
N ALA A 703 -8.13 13.63 -21.90
CA ALA A 703 -8.97 14.70 -22.41
C ALA A 703 -10.23 14.80 -21.53
N GLN A 704 -10.35 15.91 -20.82
CA GLN A 704 -11.48 16.21 -19.96
C GLN A 704 -12.38 17.25 -20.65
N TYR A 705 -13.67 16.94 -20.76
CA TYR A 705 -14.71 17.87 -21.18
C TYR A 705 -15.50 18.34 -19.96
N GLN A 706 -15.63 19.65 -19.77
CA GLN A 706 -16.41 20.23 -18.69
C GLN A 706 -17.74 20.77 -19.26
N PHE A 707 -18.86 20.26 -18.75
CA PHE A 707 -20.19 20.75 -19.10
C PHE A 707 -20.43 22.13 -18.46
N ARG A 708 -21.30 22.92 -19.06
CA ARG A 708 -21.68 24.25 -18.55
C ARG A 708 -22.79 24.16 -17.51
#